data_61c71e2bb9d66d1ee6f4670fdb05d7c7
#
_entry.id   61c71e2bb9d66d1ee6f4670fdb05d7c7
#
_cell.length_a   1.000
_cell.length_b   1.000
_cell.length_c   1.000
_cell.angle_alpha   90.00
_cell.angle_beta   90.00
_cell.angle_gamma   90.00
#
_symmetry.space_group_name_H-M   'P 1'
#
loop_
_entity.id
_entity.type
_entity.pdbx_description
1 polymer ?
#
loop_
_entity_poly.entity_id
_entity_poly.type
_entity_poly.pdbx_seq_one_letter_code
_entity_poly.pdbx_strand_id
1 'polypeptide(L)'
;SALSAFAQRDVAQERMEQIFEEAKTPYKYGLVVAPEDNHHKIDCPTVFRQGDKWLMTYVVYNGKGGTDGRGYETWLAESDNLLEWRTLGRVLSYRDGEWDCNQRGGFPALPDMEWGGSYELQTYKDRHWMTYIGGEGTGYEAVKAPLFVGLAWTKGDLSTAHEWESLNKPILSIHDKDAQWWEKLTQYKSTVYWDKDKTLGAPFVMFYNAGGRHPETGLKGERVGIALSKDMKTWKRYPGNPVFAHEADGTITGDAHIQKMGDVYVMFYFSAFEPSRRYKAFNTFAASYDLVHWTDWTGEDLIIPSKNYDELFAHKSYVVKHDGVVYHFYCAVNNAEQRGIAVATSKPMGRSAVRFPKMETKNRRILTELNEDWKTWLIDHSQPVNTNSLQRDNAINCQLPHNWDDYYGYRQLTHGNLHGTAMYVKDFTLDNYQSRKRYFLRFEGVGTYATIQLNGQDFGRHPVGRTTLTLDVTDALRQGSNHLEVKAEHPEMIADMPWVCGGCSSEWGFSEGSQPLGIFRPVVLEGTDEIRIEPFGVHIWNDEKAANVFVDTEVKNYGKTTETIEVVNKLSNADGKQVFRLARKVTLAPGEMKVVRQHSPVENPVLWSTDNPYLYKLASMIKRDTKTTDEISTPFGIRTISWPVKRNDGDGRFYLN
;
A
#
# COMPACT_ATOMS: atom_id res chain seq x y z
N SER A 1 -37.74 39.91 2.39
CA SER A 1 -37.11 38.60 2.42
C SER A 1 -35.78 38.69 1.68
N ALA A 2 -34.70 38.93 2.40
CA ALA A 2 -33.36 38.91 1.85
C ALA A 2 -32.82 37.48 1.93
N LEU A 3 -32.89 36.76 0.84
CA LEU A 3 -31.92 35.68 0.52
C LEU A 3 -30.61 36.41 0.30
N SER A 4 -29.75 36.47 1.32
CA SER A 4 -28.36 36.83 1.12
C SER A 4 -27.77 35.74 0.25
N ALA A 5 -27.47 36.08 -0.99
CA ALA A 5 -26.58 35.31 -1.86
C ALA A 5 -25.24 35.25 -1.12
N PHE A 6 -24.95 34.13 -0.47
CA PHE A 6 -23.59 33.80 -0.09
C PHE A 6 -22.84 33.68 -1.42
N ALA A 7 -22.04 34.68 -1.74
CA ALA A 7 -21.11 34.59 -2.85
C ALA A 7 -20.26 33.33 -2.58
N GLN A 8 -20.16 32.45 -3.56
CA GLN A 8 -19.27 31.31 -3.58
C GLN A 8 -17.89 31.80 -3.13
N ARG A 9 -17.40 31.32 -2.01
CA ARG A 9 -16.13 31.76 -1.44
C ARG A 9 -15.21 30.56 -1.30
N ASP A 10 -14.18 30.57 -2.12
CA ASP A 10 -13.09 29.60 -1.97
C ASP A 10 -12.36 29.80 -0.64
N VAL A 11 -11.88 28.72 -0.05
CA VAL A 11 -11.07 28.77 1.17
C VAL A 11 -9.66 29.24 0.76
N ALA A 12 -9.19 30.31 1.40
CA ALA A 12 -7.90 30.91 1.08
C ALA A 12 -6.75 29.90 1.27
N GLN A 13 -5.74 29.98 0.40
CA GLN A 13 -4.57 29.07 0.42
C GLN A 13 -3.88 29.00 1.78
N GLU A 14 -3.70 30.15 2.44
CA GLU A 14 -3.12 30.20 3.80
C GLU A 14 -3.95 29.37 4.81
N ARG A 15 -5.30 29.41 4.69
CA ARG A 15 -6.17 28.60 5.54
C ARG A 15 -6.07 27.11 5.19
N MET A 16 -5.94 26.78 3.94
CA MET A 16 -5.72 25.40 3.48
C MET A 16 -4.40 24.85 4.03
N GLU A 17 -3.33 25.64 4.03
CA GLU A 17 -2.02 25.28 4.62
C GLU A 17 -2.12 25.07 6.14
N GLN A 18 -2.85 25.92 6.85
CA GLN A 18 -3.11 25.74 8.28
C GLN A 18 -3.85 24.43 8.57
N ILE A 19 -4.86 24.08 7.75
CA ILE A 19 -5.59 22.82 7.88
C ILE A 19 -4.65 21.65 7.65
N PHE A 20 -3.79 21.70 6.62
CA PHE A 20 -2.80 20.67 6.35
C PHE A 20 -1.85 20.46 7.52
N GLU A 21 -1.26 21.54 8.05
CA GLU A 21 -0.36 21.48 9.20
C GLU A 21 -1.04 20.91 10.47
N GLU A 22 -2.32 21.24 10.68
CA GLU A 22 -3.11 20.73 11.79
C GLU A 22 -3.48 19.24 11.64
N ALA A 23 -3.71 18.77 10.42
CA ALA A 23 -4.23 17.45 10.13
C ALA A 23 -3.17 16.40 9.72
N LYS A 24 -1.96 16.84 9.34
CA LYS A 24 -0.92 15.93 8.84
C LYS A 24 -0.49 14.90 9.87
N THR A 25 -0.26 13.67 9.41
CA THR A 25 0.12 12.52 10.22
C THR A 25 1.33 11.81 9.62
N PRO A 26 2.55 12.36 9.76
CA PRO A 26 3.74 11.84 9.09
C PRO A 26 4.26 10.52 9.66
N TYR A 27 3.75 10.07 10.82
CA TYR A 27 4.23 8.87 11.48
C TYR A 27 3.25 7.71 11.28
N LYS A 28 3.58 6.79 10.39
CA LYS A 28 2.80 5.56 10.18
C LYS A 28 3.06 4.57 11.32
N TYR A 29 2.06 4.39 12.19
CA TYR A 29 2.12 3.41 13.27
C TYR A 29 2.05 1.97 12.75
N GLY A 30 1.21 1.72 11.77
CA GLY A 30 1.02 0.42 11.13
C GLY A 30 -0.42 -0.08 11.16
N LEU A 31 -0.60 -1.36 10.86
CA LEU A 31 -1.91 -2.02 10.94
C LEU A 31 -2.42 -2.03 12.38
N VAL A 32 -3.70 -1.77 12.56
CA VAL A 32 -4.38 -1.87 13.87
C VAL A 32 -5.49 -2.91 13.87
N VAL A 33 -6.06 -3.22 12.70
CA VAL A 33 -6.98 -4.34 12.50
C VAL A 33 -6.57 -5.06 11.21
N ALA A 34 -6.31 -6.34 11.31
CA ALA A 34 -6.00 -7.22 10.19
C ALA A 34 -6.92 -8.45 10.20
N PRO A 35 -7.22 -9.04 9.04
CA PRO A 35 -7.99 -10.27 8.98
C PRO A 35 -7.21 -11.45 9.60
N GLU A 36 -7.93 -12.43 10.11
CA GLU A 36 -7.34 -13.64 10.70
C GLU A 36 -6.76 -14.59 9.65
N ASP A 37 -7.28 -14.55 8.42
CA ASP A 37 -6.84 -15.37 7.31
C ASP A 37 -6.85 -14.60 5.98
N ASN A 38 -6.38 -15.25 4.90
CA ASN A 38 -6.28 -14.65 3.56
C ASN A 38 -7.58 -14.69 2.74
N HIS A 39 -8.67 -15.21 3.30
CA HIS A 39 -10.00 -15.19 2.66
C HIS A 39 -10.79 -13.95 3.04
N HIS A 40 -10.47 -13.31 4.16
CA HIS A 40 -11.13 -12.11 4.63
C HIS A 40 -10.37 -10.86 4.21
N LYS A 41 -11.13 -9.81 3.87
CA LYS A 41 -10.61 -8.44 3.61
C LYS A 41 -11.32 -7.47 4.52
N ILE A 42 -10.58 -6.59 5.16
CA ILE A 42 -11.11 -5.59 6.11
C ILE A 42 -10.97 -4.20 5.49
N ASP A 43 -12.02 -3.39 5.61
CA ASP A 43 -12.12 -2.11 4.92
C ASP A 43 -12.96 -1.08 5.70
N CYS A 44 -12.98 0.17 5.25
CA CYS A 44 -13.89 1.24 5.66
C CYS A 44 -13.99 1.45 7.19
N PRO A 45 -12.96 1.95 7.87
CA PRO A 45 -13.04 2.25 9.28
C PRO A 45 -13.98 3.42 9.56
N THR A 46 -14.76 3.33 10.65
CA THR A 46 -15.48 4.45 11.24
C THR A 46 -15.24 4.45 12.73
N VAL A 47 -14.57 5.47 13.24
CA VAL A 47 -14.14 5.56 14.64
C VAL A 47 -15.02 6.54 15.41
N PHE A 48 -15.50 6.14 16.57
CA PHE A 48 -16.34 6.96 17.44
C PHE A 48 -16.08 6.62 18.91
N ARG A 49 -16.66 7.39 19.81
CA ARG A 49 -16.43 7.22 21.25
C ARG A 49 -17.73 6.92 21.98
N GLN A 50 -17.65 6.13 23.03
CA GLN A 50 -18.69 5.98 24.02
C GLN A 50 -18.06 5.96 25.41
N GLY A 51 -18.29 7.01 26.20
CA GLY A 51 -17.64 7.18 27.50
C GLY A 51 -16.13 7.21 27.35
N ASP A 52 -15.44 6.33 28.07
CA ASP A 52 -13.98 6.24 28.06
C ASP A 52 -13.43 5.30 26.95
N LYS A 53 -14.32 4.61 26.21
CA LYS A 53 -13.95 3.66 25.18
C LYS A 53 -14.01 4.27 23.79
N TRP A 54 -13.00 3.98 22.99
CA TRP A 54 -13.03 4.17 21.55
C TRP A 54 -13.61 2.93 20.88
N LEU A 55 -14.47 3.14 19.92
CA LEU A 55 -15.12 2.11 19.13
C LEU A 55 -14.83 2.31 17.66
N MET A 56 -14.73 1.22 16.91
CA MET A 56 -14.56 1.24 15.48
C MET A 56 -15.51 0.24 14.85
N THR A 57 -16.35 0.68 13.91
CA THR A 57 -16.92 -0.26 12.95
C THR A 57 -16.04 -0.32 11.71
N TYR A 58 -15.98 -1.49 11.13
CA TYR A 58 -15.33 -1.76 9.85
C TYR A 58 -16.07 -2.84 9.10
N VAL A 59 -15.89 -2.87 7.79
CA VAL A 59 -16.52 -3.89 6.96
C VAL A 59 -15.58 -5.06 6.75
N VAL A 60 -16.15 -6.26 6.72
CA VAL A 60 -15.41 -7.51 6.47
C VAL A 60 -16.04 -8.22 5.28
N TYR A 61 -15.23 -8.46 4.26
CA TYR A 61 -15.58 -9.31 3.14
C TYR A 61 -15.02 -10.72 3.37
N ASN A 62 -15.87 -11.73 3.21
CA ASN A 62 -15.48 -13.12 3.27
C ASN A 62 -15.41 -13.73 1.87
N GLY A 63 -14.18 -13.88 1.36
CA GLY A 63 -13.91 -14.49 0.05
C GLY A 63 -13.77 -16.02 0.07
N LYS A 64 -14.16 -16.70 1.15
CA LYS A 64 -14.12 -18.16 1.21
C LYS A 64 -15.04 -18.77 0.17
N GLY A 65 -14.48 -19.54 -0.76
CA GLY A 65 -15.20 -20.06 -1.92
C GLY A 65 -14.79 -19.43 -3.25
N GLY A 66 -13.78 -18.56 -3.26
CA GLY A 66 -13.21 -17.88 -4.43
C GLY A 66 -13.53 -16.39 -4.49
N THR A 67 -13.40 -15.80 -5.68
CA THR A 67 -13.68 -14.36 -5.92
C THR A 67 -15.16 -14.00 -5.79
N ASP A 68 -16.05 -14.98 -5.72
CA ASP A 68 -17.50 -14.86 -5.66
C ASP A 68 -18.08 -15.16 -4.26
N GLY A 69 -17.27 -15.02 -3.19
CA GLY A 69 -17.76 -15.11 -1.83
C GLY A 69 -18.89 -14.12 -1.55
N ARG A 70 -19.65 -14.32 -0.46
CA ARG A 70 -20.66 -13.33 -0.01
C ARG A 70 -19.95 -12.00 0.24
N GLY A 71 -20.66 -10.89 0.18
CA GLY A 71 -20.07 -9.57 0.32
C GLY A 71 -19.76 -9.15 1.76
N TYR A 72 -20.09 -7.91 2.08
CA TYR A 72 -19.76 -7.29 3.36
C TYR A 72 -20.67 -7.68 4.51
N GLU A 73 -20.05 -7.84 5.67
CA GLU A 73 -20.67 -7.70 6.99
C GLU A 73 -20.01 -6.54 7.74
N THR A 74 -20.68 -6.00 8.76
CA THR A 74 -20.12 -4.96 9.63
C THR A 74 -19.72 -5.53 10.96
N TRP A 75 -18.48 -5.25 11.38
CA TRP A 75 -17.90 -5.68 12.64
C TRP A 75 -17.58 -4.49 13.54
N LEU A 76 -17.49 -4.76 14.84
CA LEU A 76 -17.19 -3.80 15.88
C LEU A 76 -15.89 -4.19 16.58
N ALA A 77 -15.04 -3.21 16.87
CA ALA A 77 -13.89 -3.32 17.76
C ALA A 77 -13.87 -2.19 18.79
N GLU A 78 -13.12 -2.39 19.88
CA GLU A 78 -12.89 -1.39 20.90
C GLU A 78 -11.41 -1.14 21.15
N SER A 79 -11.08 0.03 21.67
CA SER A 79 -9.74 0.45 22.07
C SER A 79 -9.76 1.42 23.23
N ASP A 80 -8.73 1.37 24.08
CA ASP A 80 -8.50 2.36 25.14
C ASP A 80 -7.61 3.53 24.68
N ASN A 81 -6.87 3.37 23.56
CA ASN A 81 -5.78 4.27 23.16
C ASN A 81 -5.71 4.60 21.66
N LEU A 82 -6.71 4.18 20.86
CA LEU A 82 -6.76 4.36 19.40
C LEU A 82 -5.69 3.58 18.59
N LEU A 83 -4.80 2.85 19.24
CA LEU A 83 -3.69 2.13 18.61
C LEU A 83 -3.84 0.61 18.73
N GLU A 84 -4.33 0.12 19.86
CA GLU A 84 -4.53 -1.29 20.13
C GLU A 84 -6.02 -1.59 20.14
N TRP A 85 -6.46 -2.46 19.24
CA TRP A 85 -7.87 -2.74 19.01
C TRP A 85 -8.21 -4.20 19.28
N ARG A 86 -9.34 -4.43 19.91
CA ARG A 86 -9.92 -5.75 20.19
C ARG A 86 -11.26 -5.89 19.48
N THR A 87 -11.37 -6.85 18.60
CA THR A 87 -12.62 -7.18 17.90
C THR A 87 -13.66 -7.71 18.89
N LEU A 88 -14.88 -7.19 18.85
CA LEU A 88 -16.00 -7.58 19.69
C LEU A 88 -16.97 -8.52 18.99
N GLY A 89 -17.24 -8.32 17.71
CA GLY A 89 -18.14 -9.16 16.92
C GLY A 89 -18.87 -8.40 15.82
N ARG A 90 -19.88 -9.04 15.24
CA ARG A 90 -20.70 -8.50 14.15
C ARG A 90 -21.82 -7.62 14.67
N VAL A 91 -22.16 -6.58 13.90
CA VAL A 91 -23.29 -5.67 14.16
C VAL A 91 -24.27 -5.59 12.99
N LEU A 92 -23.84 -5.95 11.77
CA LEU A 92 -24.72 -6.23 10.62
C LEU A 92 -24.25 -7.52 9.97
N SER A 93 -25.09 -8.54 9.98
CA SER A 93 -24.82 -9.85 9.39
C SER A 93 -25.66 -10.06 8.12
N TYR A 94 -25.35 -11.07 7.33
CA TYR A 94 -26.13 -11.45 6.15
C TYR A 94 -27.60 -11.74 6.51
N ARG A 95 -28.54 -11.38 5.60
CA ARG A 95 -29.98 -11.60 5.77
C ARG A 95 -30.55 -12.32 4.56
N ASP A 96 -30.60 -13.64 4.60
CA ASP A 96 -31.12 -14.42 3.49
C ASP A 96 -32.57 -14.05 3.14
N GLY A 97 -32.87 -13.90 1.85
CA GLY A 97 -34.18 -13.53 1.35
C GLY A 97 -34.51 -12.05 1.33
N GLU A 98 -33.62 -11.19 1.83
CA GLU A 98 -33.80 -9.74 1.80
C GLU A 98 -33.01 -9.09 0.66
N TRP A 99 -33.35 -7.83 0.34
CA TRP A 99 -32.71 -7.04 -0.72
C TRP A 99 -31.19 -6.83 -0.52
N ASP A 100 -30.71 -6.91 0.71
CA ASP A 100 -29.32 -6.68 1.15
C ASP A 100 -28.65 -7.98 1.63
N CYS A 101 -29.11 -9.13 1.14
CA CYS A 101 -28.75 -10.45 1.68
C CYS A 101 -27.23 -10.74 1.66
N ASN A 102 -26.48 -10.17 0.74
CA ASN A 102 -25.05 -10.44 0.59
C ASN A 102 -24.13 -9.25 0.89
N GLN A 103 -24.66 -8.04 1.03
CA GLN A 103 -23.87 -6.83 1.27
C GLN A 103 -24.50 -6.01 2.39
N ARG A 104 -23.80 -5.88 3.51
CA ARG A 104 -24.23 -5.07 4.66
C ARG A 104 -23.04 -4.38 5.34
N GLY A 105 -22.42 -3.43 4.61
CA GLY A 105 -21.28 -2.65 5.06
C GLY A 105 -21.71 -1.33 5.70
N GLY A 106 -21.66 -1.21 7.03
CA GLY A 106 -22.28 -0.14 7.79
C GLY A 106 -21.34 0.96 8.27
N PHE A 107 -21.91 2.16 8.38
CA PHE A 107 -21.24 3.38 8.81
C PHE A 107 -22.11 4.10 9.86
N PRO A 108 -21.72 4.12 11.15
CA PRO A 108 -22.42 4.83 12.20
C PRO A 108 -22.64 6.30 11.86
N ALA A 109 -23.84 6.77 12.10
CA ALA A 109 -24.31 8.10 11.73
C ALA A 109 -24.35 9.04 12.94
N LEU A 110 -24.41 10.34 12.66
CA LEU A 110 -24.56 11.44 13.61
C LEU A 110 -23.39 11.56 14.62
N PRO A 111 -22.12 11.43 14.16
CA PRO A 111 -20.98 11.71 15.04
C PRO A 111 -20.94 13.19 15.40
N ASP A 112 -20.32 13.51 16.54
CA ASP A 112 -19.88 14.87 16.82
C ASP A 112 -18.85 15.29 15.76
N MET A 113 -19.13 16.36 15.02
CA MET A 113 -18.28 16.83 13.91
C MET A 113 -17.16 17.78 14.34
N GLU A 114 -17.17 18.25 15.59
CA GLU A 114 -16.15 19.22 16.01
C GLU A 114 -14.77 18.61 16.01
N TRP A 115 -13.82 19.29 15.42
CA TRP A 115 -12.41 18.89 15.40
C TRP A 115 -11.82 18.84 16.80
N GLY A 116 -11.40 17.66 17.25
CA GLY A 116 -10.98 17.44 18.63
C GLY A 116 -12.12 17.45 19.64
N GLY A 117 -13.35 17.29 19.19
CA GLY A 117 -14.56 17.16 20.02
C GLY A 117 -14.70 15.80 20.69
N SER A 118 -15.92 15.44 21.01
CA SER A 118 -16.21 14.19 21.75
C SER A 118 -16.09 12.94 20.88
N TYR A 119 -16.36 13.05 19.58
CA TYR A 119 -16.53 11.94 18.63
C TYR A 119 -17.61 10.93 19.04
N GLU A 120 -18.51 11.31 19.97
CA GLU A 120 -19.65 10.47 20.36
C GLU A 120 -20.73 10.51 19.28
N LEU A 121 -21.46 9.40 19.15
CA LEU A 121 -22.62 9.34 18.29
C LEU A 121 -23.84 9.93 19.01
N GLN A 122 -24.48 10.90 18.36
CA GLN A 122 -25.69 11.54 18.88
C GLN A 122 -26.90 10.63 18.66
N THR A 123 -27.81 10.63 19.64
CA THR A 123 -29.11 9.92 19.53
C THR A 123 -30.16 10.82 18.89
N TYR A 124 -30.97 10.23 18.03
CA TYR A 124 -32.18 10.86 17.52
C TYR A 124 -33.37 9.90 17.70
N LYS A 125 -34.42 10.35 18.34
CA LYS A 125 -35.57 9.52 18.72
C LYS A 125 -35.19 8.29 19.54
N ASP A 126 -34.34 8.48 20.55
CA ASP A 126 -33.79 7.44 21.42
C ASP A 126 -33.12 6.27 20.71
N ARG A 127 -32.50 6.54 19.58
CA ARG A 127 -31.76 5.56 18.77
C ARG A 127 -30.43 6.10 18.30
N HIS A 128 -29.45 5.21 18.22
CA HIS A 128 -28.27 5.39 17.38
C HIS A 128 -28.58 4.88 15.98
N TRP A 129 -28.06 5.55 14.96
CA TRP A 129 -28.35 5.30 13.57
C TRP A 129 -27.09 4.89 12.81
N MET A 130 -27.28 4.13 11.75
CA MET A 130 -26.24 3.68 10.85
C MET A 130 -26.78 3.64 9.43
N THR A 131 -26.06 4.19 8.47
CA THR A 131 -26.29 3.87 7.06
C THR A 131 -25.38 2.74 6.64
N TYR A 132 -25.76 1.98 5.64
CA TYR A 132 -24.92 0.88 5.15
C TYR A 132 -25.06 0.69 3.65
N ILE A 133 -24.00 0.14 3.05
CA ILE A 133 -24.05 -0.34 1.68
C ILE A 133 -24.76 -1.68 1.69
N GLY A 134 -25.84 -1.83 0.89
CA GLY A 134 -26.63 -3.05 0.81
C GLY A 134 -26.81 -3.53 -0.61
N GLY A 135 -26.98 -4.83 -0.78
CA GLY A 135 -27.24 -5.42 -2.08
C GLY A 135 -27.28 -6.95 -2.06
N GLU A 136 -27.85 -7.53 -3.12
CA GLU A 136 -27.93 -8.98 -3.34
C GLU A 136 -26.71 -9.56 -4.09
N GLY A 137 -25.90 -8.69 -4.71
CA GLY A 137 -24.71 -9.10 -5.45
C GLY A 137 -23.65 -9.73 -4.54
N THR A 138 -22.96 -10.75 -5.03
CA THR A 138 -21.84 -11.39 -4.36
C THR A 138 -20.51 -10.78 -4.76
N GLY A 139 -19.45 -11.07 -4.01
CA GLY A 139 -18.10 -10.60 -4.28
C GLY A 139 -17.73 -9.31 -3.54
N TYR A 140 -16.45 -8.97 -3.62
CA TYR A 140 -15.96 -7.71 -3.07
C TYR A 140 -16.57 -6.54 -3.86
N GLU A 141 -17.23 -5.61 -3.15
CA GLU A 141 -17.95 -4.46 -3.73
C GLU A 141 -19.06 -4.85 -4.74
N ALA A 142 -19.64 -6.01 -4.60
CA ALA A 142 -20.75 -6.50 -5.45
C ALA A 142 -20.52 -6.28 -6.95
N VAL A 143 -19.41 -6.73 -7.48
CA VAL A 143 -18.94 -6.48 -8.87
C VAL A 143 -19.99 -6.79 -9.93
N LYS A 144 -20.98 -7.66 -9.64
CA LYS A 144 -22.01 -8.14 -10.58
C LYS A 144 -23.38 -7.48 -10.43
N ALA A 145 -23.58 -6.65 -9.40
CA ALA A 145 -24.87 -5.98 -9.15
C ALA A 145 -24.65 -4.64 -8.43
N PRO A 146 -25.52 -3.63 -8.64
CA PRO A 146 -25.39 -2.34 -7.97
C PRO A 146 -25.61 -2.47 -6.46
N LEU A 147 -24.96 -1.58 -5.71
CA LEU A 147 -25.15 -1.36 -4.29
C LEU A 147 -26.09 -0.19 -4.08
N PHE A 148 -26.84 -0.23 -2.98
CA PHE A 148 -27.77 0.81 -2.55
C PHE A 148 -27.49 1.20 -1.11
N VAL A 149 -28.06 2.32 -0.65
CA VAL A 149 -27.91 2.78 0.73
C VAL A 149 -29.08 2.27 1.58
N GLY A 150 -28.73 1.51 2.63
CA GLY A 150 -29.68 1.05 3.65
C GLY A 150 -29.61 1.87 4.93
N LEU A 151 -30.53 1.61 5.86
CA LEU A 151 -30.63 2.27 7.16
C LEU A 151 -30.83 1.24 8.26
N ALA A 152 -30.00 1.33 9.30
CA ALA A 152 -30.09 0.53 10.50
C ALA A 152 -30.10 1.42 11.75
N TRP A 153 -30.53 0.87 12.90
CA TRP A 153 -30.55 1.55 14.17
C TRP A 153 -30.47 0.58 15.35
N THR A 154 -30.07 1.09 16.50
CA THR A 154 -30.12 0.37 17.77
C THR A 154 -30.50 1.29 18.91
N LYS A 155 -31.10 0.71 19.96
CA LYS A 155 -31.25 1.30 21.30
C LYS A 155 -30.32 0.69 22.32
N GLY A 156 -29.53 -0.31 21.89
CA GLY A 156 -28.59 -1.04 22.73
C GLY A 156 -27.31 -0.27 23.01
N ASP A 157 -26.50 -0.86 23.82
CA ASP A 157 -25.15 -0.38 24.16
C ASP A 157 -24.23 -0.51 22.95
N LEU A 158 -23.61 0.59 22.52
CA LEU A 158 -22.70 0.62 21.39
C LEU A 158 -21.39 -0.15 21.64
N SER A 159 -20.99 -0.35 22.89
CA SER A 159 -19.78 -1.10 23.25
C SER A 159 -19.98 -2.62 23.25
N THR A 160 -21.19 -3.08 22.92
CA THR A 160 -21.53 -4.50 22.83
C THR A 160 -21.91 -4.86 21.39
N ALA A 161 -21.25 -5.88 20.84
CA ALA A 161 -21.59 -6.37 19.50
C ALA A 161 -22.95 -7.08 19.54
N HIS A 162 -23.90 -6.57 18.80
CA HIS A 162 -25.24 -7.13 18.60
C HIS A 162 -25.77 -6.71 17.23
N GLU A 163 -26.72 -7.48 16.67
CA GLU A 163 -27.34 -7.14 15.41
C GLU A 163 -28.21 -5.89 15.54
N TRP A 164 -28.00 -4.91 14.65
CA TRP A 164 -28.85 -3.71 14.59
C TRP A 164 -30.10 -3.98 13.77
N GLU A 165 -31.22 -3.38 14.16
CA GLU A 165 -32.44 -3.39 13.38
C GLU A 165 -32.24 -2.63 12.05
N SER A 166 -32.86 -3.10 10.97
CA SER A 166 -32.71 -2.50 9.64
C SER A 166 -34.06 -2.37 8.93
N LEU A 167 -34.14 -1.40 8.03
CA LEU A 167 -35.27 -1.33 7.09
C LEU A 167 -35.21 -2.46 6.06
N ASN A 168 -36.38 -2.91 5.59
CA ASN A 168 -36.50 -3.94 4.57
C ASN A 168 -36.48 -3.39 3.13
N LYS A 169 -36.00 -2.16 2.97
CA LYS A 169 -35.80 -1.51 1.68
C LYS A 169 -34.69 -0.47 1.77
N PRO A 170 -34.01 -0.17 0.66
CA PRO A 170 -33.02 0.91 0.64
C PRO A 170 -33.69 2.28 0.89
N ILE A 171 -32.93 3.21 1.46
CA ILE A 171 -33.34 4.63 1.60
C ILE A 171 -32.90 5.47 0.40
N LEU A 172 -31.85 5.03 -0.33
CA LEU A 172 -31.48 5.55 -1.65
C LEU A 172 -31.17 4.37 -2.58
N SER A 173 -31.64 4.48 -3.82
CA SER A 173 -31.41 3.50 -4.88
C SER A 173 -31.12 4.20 -6.19
N ILE A 174 -30.30 3.60 -7.04
CA ILE A 174 -30.09 4.07 -8.42
C ILE A 174 -31.38 4.03 -9.28
N HIS A 175 -32.40 3.30 -8.82
CA HIS A 175 -33.70 3.15 -9.47
C HIS A 175 -34.73 4.19 -9.02
N ASP A 176 -34.41 5.04 -8.04
CA ASP A 176 -35.30 6.11 -7.62
C ASP A 176 -35.56 7.11 -8.74
N LYS A 177 -36.74 7.71 -8.74
CA LYS A 177 -37.14 8.68 -9.79
C LYS A 177 -36.25 9.92 -9.81
N ASP A 178 -35.70 10.32 -8.67
CA ASP A 178 -34.81 11.48 -8.49
C ASP A 178 -33.32 11.09 -8.53
N ALA A 179 -32.99 9.82 -8.84
CA ALA A 179 -31.61 9.39 -8.99
C ALA A 179 -30.92 10.08 -10.18
N GLN A 180 -29.76 10.68 -9.91
CA GLN A 180 -29.05 11.54 -10.86
C GLN A 180 -27.98 10.76 -11.65
N TRP A 181 -27.48 11.31 -12.74
CA TRP A 181 -26.58 10.66 -13.70
C TRP A 181 -25.29 10.12 -13.04
N TRP A 182 -24.76 10.82 -12.04
CA TRP A 182 -23.50 10.50 -11.39
C TRP A 182 -23.56 9.26 -10.47
N GLU A 183 -24.74 8.79 -10.12
CA GLU A 183 -24.99 7.64 -9.25
C GLU A 183 -25.65 6.43 -9.93
N LYS A 184 -25.84 6.46 -11.24
CA LYS A 184 -26.63 5.45 -11.99
C LYS A 184 -25.97 4.08 -12.12
N LEU A 185 -24.69 3.92 -11.76
CA LEU A 185 -24.03 2.62 -11.81
C LEU A 185 -24.11 1.90 -10.46
N THR A 186 -23.83 2.58 -9.35
CA THR A 186 -23.83 1.99 -8.01
C THR A 186 -23.63 3.08 -6.96
N GLN A 187 -24.06 2.81 -5.73
CA GLN A 187 -23.84 3.69 -4.57
C GLN A 187 -22.86 3.00 -3.61
N TYR A 188 -22.03 3.79 -2.91
CA TYR A 188 -21.02 3.30 -1.99
C TYR A 188 -21.21 3.89 -0.59
N LYS A 189 -20.11 4.20 0.11
CA LYS A 189 -20.11 4.67 1.48
C LYS A 189 -20.90 5.97 1.63
N SER A 190 -21.68 6.02 2.69
CA SER A 190 -22.43 7.19 3.13
C SER A 190 -22.06 7.57 4.56
N THR A 191 -21.99 8.86 4.83
CA THR A 191 -21.80 9.42 6.16
C THR A 191 -22.90 10.44 6.44
N VAL A 192 -23.56 10.36 7.58
CA VAL A 192 -24.69 11.23 7.92
C VAL A 192 -24.33 12.10 9.12
N TYR A 193 -24.59 13.40 8.98
CA TYR A 193 -24.32 14.41 9.98
C TYR A 193 -25.61 15.09 10.42
N TRP A 194 -25.66 15.52 11.67
CA TRP A 194 -26.72 16.35 12.21
C TRP A 194 -26.30 17.82 12.10
N ASP A 195 -26.77 18.47 11.06
CA ASP A 195 -26.65 19.92 10.86
C ASP A 195 -27.78 20.62 11.61
N LYS A 196 -27.56 21.00 12.88
CA LYS A 196 -28.55 21.67 13.75
C LYS A 196 -28.92 23.05 13.22
N ASP A 197 -28.03 23.71 12.49
CA ASP A 197 -28.24 25.00 11.88
C ASP A 197 -29.07 24.92 10.60
N LYS A 198 -29.24 23.71 10.06
CA LYS A 198 -29.98 23.43 8.82
C LYS A 198 -29.46 24.26 7.64
N THR A 199 -28.16 24.36 7.51
CA THR A 199 -27.46 25.12 6.45
C THR A 199 -28.01 24.86 5.06
N LEU A 200 -28.37 23.59 4.78
CA LEU A 200 -28.97 23.15 3.51
C LEU A 200 -30.51 22.98 3.58
N GLY A 201 -31.15 23.50 4.62
CA GLY A 201 -32.61 23.48 4.79
C GLY A 201 -33.19 22.21 5.43
N ALA A 202 -32.33 21.27 5.86
CA ALA A 202 -32.73 20.06 6.57
C ALA A 202 -31.72 19.71 7.67
N PRO A 203 -32.17 19.07 8.78
CA PRO A 203 -31.30 18.77 9.90
C PRO A 203 -30.31 17.61 9.64
N PHE A 204 -30.61 16.70 8.72
CA PHE A 204 -29.73 15.58 8.42
C PHE A 204 -29.16 15.69 7.02
N VAL A 205 -27.84 15.65 6.94
CA VAL A 205 -27.07 15.76 5.71
C VAL A 205 -26.27 14.49 5.53
N MET A 206 -26.53 13.77 4.45
CA MET A 206 -25.77 12.59 4.04
C MET A 206 -24.80 12.97 2.92
N PHE A 207 -23.52 12.72 3.14
CA PHE A 207 -22.54 12.67 2.06
C PHE A 207 -22.39 11.21 1.62
N TYR A 208 -22.42 10.95 0.32
CA TYR A 208 -22.21 9.60 -0.21
C TYR A 208 -21.46 9.66 -1.53
N ASN A 209 -20.64 8.64 -1.78
CA ASN A 209 -20.02 8.50 -3.09
C ASN A 209 -20.75 7.45 -3.92
N ALA A 210 -20.78 7.67 -5.22
CA ALA A 210 -21.46 6.82 -6.17
C ALA A 210 -20.80 6.85 -7.54
N GLY A 211 -20.94 5.76 -8.27
CA GLY A 211 -20.44 5.61 -9.62
C GLY A 211 -21.45 6.02 -10.68
N GLY A 212 -20.96 6.78 -11.65
CA GLY A 212 -21.76 7.22 -12.79
C GLY A 212 -20.92 7.58 -14.00
N ARG A 213 -21.60 7.92 -15.09
CA ARG A 213 -20.97 8.38 -16.32
C ARG A 213 -21.47 9.79 -16.65
N HIS A 214 -20.53 10.71 -16.86
CA HIS A 214 -20.85 12.09 -17.21
C HIS A 214 -21.61 12.14 -18.55
N PRO A 215 -22.77 12.80 -18.63
CA PRO A 215 -23.63 12.74 -19.81
C PRO A 215 -23.01 13.39 -21.06
N GLU A 216 -22.21 14.44 -20.91
CA GLU A 216 -21.60 15.17 -22.00
C GLU A 216 -20.22 14.65 -22.39
N THR A 217 -19.36 14.38 -21.39
CA THR A 217 -17.97 13.97 -21.64
C THR A 217 -17.81 12.45 -21.76
N GLY A 218 -18.79 11.67 -21.27
CA GLY A 218 -18.71 10.22 -21.22
C GLY A 218 -17.79 9.68 -20.14
N LEU A 219 -17.11 10.50 -19.36
CA LEU A 219 -16.16 10.11 -18.32
C LEU A 219 -16.87 9.28 -17.23
N LYS A 220 -16.36 8.08 -17.00
CA LYS A 220 -16.77 7.22 -15.91
C LYS A 220 -15.97 7.60 -14.66
N GLY A 221 -16.63 7.66 -13.50
CA GLY A 221 -15.95 7.95 -12.24
C GLY A 221 -16.88 7.86 -11.04
N GLU A 222 -16.26 7.88 -9.87
CA GLU A 222 -16.99 8.01 -8.60
C GLU A 222 -16.89 9.45 -8.10
N ARG A 223 -18.01 9.95 -7.61
CA ARG A 223 -18.17 11.34 -7.18
C ARG A 223 -18.88 11.38 -5.83
N VAL A 224 -18.73 12.49 -5.13
CA VAL A 224 -19.38 12.75 -3.84
C VAL A 224 -20.60 13.65 -4.08
N GLY A 225 -21.73 13.25 -3.53
CA GLY A 225 -22.95 14.02 -3.53
C GLY A 225 -23.62 14.06 -2.16
N ILE A 226 -24.74 14.77 -2.08
CA ILE A 226 -25.50 15.04 -0.88
C ILE A 226 -26.94 14.58 -1.03
N ALA A 227 -27.48 13.98 0.05
CA ALA A 227 -28.90 13.81 0.25
C ALA A 227 -29.32 14.42 1.59
N LEU A 228 -30.55 14.93 1.68
CA LEU A 228 -31.09 15.66 2.80
C LEU A 228 -32.30 14.94 3.40
N SER A 229 -32.41 14.94 4.73
CA SER A 229 -33.56 14.34 5.43
C SER A 229 -34.01 15.17 6.62
N LYS A 230 -35.33 15.06 6.94
CA LYS A 230 -35.93 15.64 8.15
C LYS A 230 -36.15 14.59 9.24
N ASP A 231 -36.05 13.32 8.93
CA ASP A 231 -36.49 12.22 9.81
C ASP A 231 -35.56 10.97 9.81
N MET A 232 -34.40 11.02 9.14
CA MET A 232 -33.46 9.93 8.90
C MET A 232 -33.95 8.81 7.98
N LYS A 233 -35.23 8.72 7.70
CA LYS A 233 -35.85 7.63 6.92
C LYS A 233 -36.17 8.00 5.47
N THR A 234 -36.56 9.28 5.26
CA THR A 234 -36.90 9.82 3.95
C THR A 234 -35.85 10.79 3.49
N TRP A 235 -35.26 10.51 2.34
CA TRP A 235 -34.13 11.26 1.81
C TRP A 235 -34.45 11.87 0.45
N LYS A 236 -33.98 13.09 0.25
CA LYS A 236 -34.09 13.81 -1.01
C LYS A 236 -32.70 14.24 -1.48
N ARG A 237 -32.37 13.93 -2.72
CA ARG A 237 -31.08 14.32 -3.32
C ARG A 237 -30.96 15.81 -3.45
N TYR A 238 -29.76 16.32 -3.17
CA TYR A 238 -29.46 17.75 -3.37
C TYR A 238 -29.44 18.05 -4.88
N PRO A 239 -30.15 19.12 -5.32
CA PRO A 239 -30.24 19.41 -6.75
C PRO A 239 -28.91 19.74 -7.45
N GLY A 240 -27.95 20.27 -6.69
CA GLY A 240 -26.63 20.66 -7.18
C GLY A 240 -25.55 19.53 -7.18
N ASN A 241 -25.97 18.29 -7.02
CA ASN A 241 -25.04 17.14 -7.07
C ASN A 241 -24.47 16.91 -8.49
N PRO A 242 -23.29 16.29 -8.59
CA PRO A 242 -22.35 15.99 -7.49
C PRO A 242 -21.70 17.26 -6.95
N VAL A 243 -21.35 17.29 -5.65
CA VAL A 243 -20.74 18.46 -5.03
C VAL A 243 -19.22 18.45 -5.05
N PHE A 244 -18.61 17.27 -5.26
CA PHE A 244 -17.16 17.14 -5.31
C PHE A 244 -16.71 15.91 -6.14
N ALA A 245 -15.67 16.06 -6.93
CA ALA A 245 -15.04 15.00 -7.70
C ALA A 245 -13.69 15.42 -8.29
N HIS A 246 -12.83 14.43 -8.55
CA HIS A 246 -11.72 14.55 -9.50
C HIS A 246 -12.19 14.02 -10.85
N GLU A 247 -12.27 14.90 -11.84
CA GLU A 247 -12.90 14.61 -13.14
C GLU A 247 -11.90 14.06 -14.17
N ALA A 248 -11.47 12.81 -13.98
CA ALA A 248 -10.73 12.03 -14.97
C ALA A 248 -11.37 10.66 -15.16
N ASP A 249 -11.20 10.03 -16.32
CA ASP A 249 -11.84 8.75 -16.63
C ASP A 249 -11.32 7.64 -15.71
N GLY A 250 -12.24 6.94 -15.04
CA GLY A 250 -11.93 5.89 -14.08
C GLY A 250 -11.49 6.37 -12.70
N THR A 251 -11.44 7.67 -12.45
CA THR A 251 -11.04 8.22 -11.13
C THR A 251 -12.12 7.98 -10.09
N ILE A 252 -11.69 7.62 -8.89
CA ILE A 252 -12.53 7.46 -7.71
C ILE A 252 -12.30 8.63 -6.76
N THR A 253 -13.38 9.28 -6.33
CA THR A 253 -13.38 10.26 -5.25
C THR A 253 -14.46 9.86 -4.26
N GLY A 254 -14.08 9.55 -3.02
CA GLY A 254 -15.05 8.98 -2.10
C GLY A 254 -14.68 8.98 -0.62
N ASP A 255 -15.55 8.34 0.16
CA ASP A 255 -15.46 8.17 1.61
C ASP A 255 -15.34 9.50 2.37
N ALA A 256 -16.15 10.48 1.99
CA ALA A 256 -16.16 11.80 2.60
C ALA A 256 -16.41 11.72 4.12
N HIS A 257 -15.42 12.14 4.90
CA HIS A 257 -15.50 12.30 6.36
C HIS A 257 -15.38 13.77 6.71
N ILE A 258 -16.46 14.35 7.20
CA ILE A 258 -16.57 15.80 7.45
C ILE A 258 -16.28 16.11 8.91
N GLN A 259 -15.42 17.09 9.16
CA GLN A 259 -15.22 17.68 10.48
C GLN A 259 -15.24 19.21 10.39
N LYS A 260 -15.61 19.88 11.48
CA LYS A 260 -15.67 21.31 11.59
C LYS A 260 -14.44 21.82 12.33
N MET A 261 -13.62 22.59 11.64
CA MET A 261 -12.42 23.24 12.18
C MET A 261 -12.67 24.75 12.31
N GLY A 262 -13.28 25.17 13.43
CA GLY A 262 -13.65 26.57 13.63
C GLY A 262 -14.74 27.01 12.66
N ASP A 263 -14.40 27.88 11.71
CA ASP A 263 -15.31 28.46 10.72
C ASP A 263 -15.45 27.67 9.43
N VAL A 264 -14.65 26.62 9.22
CA VAL A 264 -14.65 25.81 8.00
C VAL A 264 -15.02 24.35 8.26
N TYR A 265 -15.67 23.73 7.30
CA TYR A 265 -15.84 22.29 7.21
C TYR A 265 -14.67 21.70 6.42
N VAL A 266 -14.08 20.64 6.92
CA VAL A 266 -13.01 19.90 6.28
C VAL A 266 -13.51 18.51 5.92
N MET A 267 -13.47 18.18 4.64
CA MET A 267 -13.77 16.86 4.12
C MET A 267 -12.47 16.10 3.94
N PHE A 268 -12.21 15.13 4.80
CA PHE A 268 -11.18 14.13 4.57
C PHE A 268 -11.75 13.09 3.61
N TYR A 269 -11.06 12.81 2.51
CA TYR A 269 -11.52 11.91 1.48
C TYR A 269 -10.34 11.15 0.86
N PHE A 270 -10.63 10.12 0.09
CA PHE A 270 -9.63 9.47 -0.73
C PHE A 270 -9.90 9.69 -2.22
N SER A 271 -8.84 9.62 -3.00
CA SER A 271 -8.93 9.47 -4.44
C SER A 271 -8.11 8.26 -4.90
N ALA A 272 -8.54 7.65 -5.99
CA ALA A 272 -7.83 6.53 -6.61
C ALA A 272 -7.84 6.67 -8.14
N PHE A 273 -6.76 6.13 -8.76
CA PHE A 273 -6.55 6.16 -10.20
C PHE A 273 -6.51 7.58 -10.79
N GLU A 274 -6.04 8.52 -9.98
CA GLU A 274 -5.86 9.93 -10.39
C GLU A 274 -4.63 10.05 -11.29
N PRO A 275 -4.77 10.49 -12.55
CA PRO A 275 -3.66 10.50 -13.50
C PRO A 275 -2.48 11.40 -13.10
N SER A 276 -2.71 12.41 -12.27
CA SER A 276 -1.67 13.32 -11.78
C SER A 276 -0.80 12.70 -10.68
N ARG A 277 -1.12 11.51 -10.21
CA ARG A 277 -0.39 10.81 -9.14
C ARG A 277 0.30 9.56 -9.66
N ARG A 278 1.53 9.32 -9.15
CA ARG A 278 2.30 8.09 -9.43
C ARG A 278 1.87 6.87 -8.61
N TYR A 279 1.08 7.06 -7.56
CA TYR A 279 0.51 6.01 -6.72
C TYR A 279 -0.99 5.86 -6.97
N LYS A 280 -1.52 4.65 -6.75
CA LYS A 280 -2.87 4.29 -7.17
C LYS A 280 -3.98 4.88 -6.32
N ALA A 281 -3.74 5.07 -5.02
CA ALA A 281 -4.74 5.63 -4.12
C ALA A 281 -4.09 6.35 -2.94
N PHE A 282 -4.74 7.41 -2.47
CA PHE A 282 -4.23 8.30 -1.43
C PHE A 282 -5.37 8.95 -0.66
N ASN A 283 -5.07 9.48 0.53
CA ASN A 283 -5.98 10.29 1.33
C ASN A 283 -5.53 11.75 1.33
N THR A 284 -6.47 12.65 1.21
CA THR A 284 -6.25 14.10 1.18
C THR A 284 -7.47 14.81 1.78
N PHE A 285 -7.63 16.12 1.56
CA PHE A 285 -8.78 16.87 2.06
C PHE A 285 -9.20 18.00 1.12
N ALA A 286 -10.44 18.42 1.29
CA ALA A 286 -10.98 19.64 0.75
C ALA A 286 -11.67 20.43 1.90
N ALA A 287 -11.86 21.73 1.73
CA ALA A 287 -12.48 22.58 2.73
C ALA A 287 -13.60 23.43 2.14
N SER A 288 -14.61 23.75 2.97
CA SER A 288 -15.81 24.47 2.57
C SER A 288 -16.37 25.33 3.72
N TYR A 289 -17.00 26.45 3.35
CA TYR A 289 -17.77 27.25 4.32
C TYR A 289 -19.26 26.89 4.36
N ASP A 290 -19.77 26.11 3.38
CA ASP A 290 -21.22 25.90 3.19
C ASP A 290 -21.64 24.46 2.88
N LEU A 291 -20.71 23.48 2.96
CA LEU A 291 -20.93 22.06 2.71
C LEU A 291 -21.14 21.67 1.23
N VAL A 292 -21.23 22.62 0.31
CA VAL A 292 -21.50 22.35 -1.11
C VAL A 292 -20.44 22.88 -2.06
N HIS A 293 -19.74 23.96 -1.71
CA HIS A 293 -18.64 24.49 -2.48
C HIS A 293 -17.32 24.12 -1.80
N TRP A 294 -16.57 23.22 -2.41
CA TRP A 294 -15.35 22.66 -1.85
C TRP A 294 -14.12 23.16 -2.56
N THR A 295 -13.17 23.71 -1.81
CA THR A 295 -11.82 24.03 -2.26
C THR A 295 -10.94 22.83 -2.00
N ASP A 296 -10.38 22.25 -3.08
CA ASP A 296 -9.50 21.09 -2.98
C ASP A 296 -8.09 21.48 -2.55
N TRP A 297 -7.47 20.60 -1.75
CA TRP A 297 -6.07 20.74 -1.39
C TRP A 297 -5.17 20.24 -2.51
N THR A 298 -4.26 21.10 -2.98
CA THR A 298 -3.36 20.81 -4.10
C THR A 298 -1.91 20.59 -3.68
N GLY A 299 -1.61 20.59 -2.38
CA GLY A 299 -0.30 20.29 -1.81
C GLY A 299 -0.03 18.80 -1.66
N GLU A 300 0.83 18.45 -0.69
CA GLU A 300 1.13 17.05 -0.37
C GLU A 300 -0.10 16.31 0.14
N ASP A 301 -0.31 15.08 -0.35
CA ASP A 301 -1.38 14.25 0.14
C ASP A 301 -1.13 13.81 1.60
N LEU A 302 -2.19 13.68 2.41
CA LEU A 302 -2.06 13.35 3.83
C LEU A 302 -1.53 11.94 4.07
N ILE A 303 -1.99 10.96 3.30
CA ILE A 303 -1.55 9.56 3.37
C ILE A 303 -1.33 9.03 1.96
N ILE A 304 -0.15 8.48 1.73
CA ILE A 304 0.22 7.83 0.47
C ILE A 304 0.77 6.41 0.74
N PRO A 305 0.75 5.50 -0.25
CA PRO A 305 1.43 4.22 -0.16
C PRO A 305 2.94 4.41 0.11
N SER A 306 3.48 3.76 1.14
CA SER A 306 4.91 3.91 1.48
C SER A 306 5.48 2.76 2.33
N LYS A 307 4.66 1.80 2.75
CA LYS A 307 5.04 0.67 3.59
C LYS A 307 4.60 -0.64 2.94
N ASN A 308 5.23 -1.75 3.31
CA ASN A 308 4.91 -3.08 2.80
C ASN A 308 3.45 -3.52 3.01
N TYR A 309 2.76 -2.95 3.99
CA TYR A 309 1.35 -3.25 4.25
C TYR A 309 0.38 -2.35 3.47
N ASP A 310 0.83 -1.24 2.88
CA ASP A 310 -0.02 -0.30 2.15
C ASP A 310 0.51 0.08 0.75
N GLU A 311 1.46 -0.66 0.21
CA GLU A 311 2.17 -0.34 -1.02
C GLU A 311 1.29 -0.29 -2.28
N LEU A 312 0.13 -0.96 -2.28
CA LEU A 312 -0.80 -0.93 -3.40
C LEU A 312 -1.82 0.20 -3.26
N PHE A 313 -2.49 0.31 -2.09
CA PHE A 313 -3.46 1.35 -1.77
C PHE A 313 -3.32 1.82 -0.32
N ALA A 314 -3.38 3.13 -0.11
CA ALA A 314 -3.58 3.77 1.19
C ALA A 314 -4.76 4.74 1.05
N HIS A 315 -5.97 4.29 1.39
CA HIS A 315 -7.22 4.99 1.04
C HIS A 315 -8.31 4.85 2.11
N LYS A 316 -9.49 5.43 1.88
CA LYS A 316 -10.67 5.35 2.75
C LYS A 316 -10.42 5.92 4.15
N SER A 317 -10.35 7.21 4.20
CA SER A 317 -9.96 8.05 5.34
C SER A 317 -10.96 8.06 6.48
N TYR A 318 -10.48 8.02 7.72
CA TYR A 318 -11.20 8.45 8.91
C TYR A 318 -10.23 9.08 9.92
N VAL A 319 -10.50 10.33 10.33
CA VAL A 319 -9.55 11.13 11.12
C VAL A 319 -10.14 11.47 12.48
N VAL A 320 -9.34 11.33 13.54
CA VAL A 320 -9.71 11.68 14.91
C VAL A 320 -8.59 12.49 15.54
N LYS A 321 -8.92 13.56 16.28
CA LYS A 321 -7.96 14.28 17.11
C LYS A 321 -8.29 14.06 18.58
N HIS A 322 -7.34 13.53 19.34
CA HIS A 322 -7.52 13.27 20.77
C HIS A 322 -6.23 13.52 21.53
N ASP A 323 -6.33 14.20 22.67
CA ASP A 323 -5.20 14.54 23.56
C ASP A 323 -3.99 15.15 22.81
N GLY A 324 -4.28 16.04 21.85
CA GLY A 324 -3.26 16.75 21.08
C GLY A 324 -2.51 15.89 20.07
N VAL A 325 -3.05 14.71 19.73
CA VAL A 325 -2.55 13.81 18.67
C VAL A 325 -3.67 13.62 17.64
N VAL A 326 -3.30 13.70 16.36
CA VAL A 326 -4.19 13.33 15.25
C VAL A 326 -3.92 11.88 14.86
N TYR A 327 -4.98 11.12 14.71
CA TYR A 327 -4.98 9.71 14.27
C TYR A 327 -5.72 9.63 12.95
N HIS A 328 -5.01 9.29 11.90
CA HIS A 328 -5.59 9.10 10.58
C HIS A 328 -5.69 7.60 10.28
N PHE A 329 -6.88 7.05 10.45
CA PHE A 329 -7.19 5.67 10.10
C PHE A 329 -7.46 5.57 8.61
N TYR A 330 -6.99 4.49 8.01
CA TYR A 330 -7.18 4.25 6.57
C TYR A 330 -7.14 2.76 6.24
N CYS A 331 -7.73 2.40 5.11
CA CYS A 331 -7.58 1.07 4.55
C CYS A 331 -6.21 0.94 3.88
N ALA A 332 -5.42 -0.01 4.35
CA ALA A 332 -4.11 -0.35 3.83
C ALA A 332 -4.20 -1.65 3.01
N VAL A 333 -3.65 -1.63 1.80
CA VAL A 333 -3.65 -2.77 0.88
C VAL A 333 -2.25 -2.99 0.35
N ASN A 334 -1.73 -4.20 0.52
CA ASN A 334 -0.42 -4.57 0.00
C ASN A 334 -0.49 -5.17 -1.40
N ASN A 335 0.66 -5.44 -2.01
CA ASN A 335 0.75 -6.03 -3.36
C ASN A 335 0.17 -7.46 -3.48
N ALA A 336 -0.02 -8.15 -2.35
CA ALA A 336 -0.73 -9.44 -2.29
C ALA A 336 -2.26 -9.27 -2.18
N GLU A 337 -2.76 -8.03 -2.26
CA GLU A 337 -4.17 -7.66 -2.13
C GLU A 337 -4.81 -7.99 -0.76
N GLN A 338 -3.99 -8.19 0.28
CA GLN A 338 -4.47 -8.25 1.66
C GLN A 338 -4.92 -6.86 2.08
N ARG A 339 -6.03 -6.79 2.83
CA ARG A 339 -6.64 -5.53 3.26
C ARG A 339 -6.86 -5.50 4.76
N GLY A 340 -6.48 -4.40 5.38
CA GLY A 340 -6.67 -4.15 6.80
C GLY A 340 -6.74 -2.66 7.11
N ILE A 341 -6.99 -2.32 8.37
CA ILE A 341 -7.00 -0.93 8.83
C ILE A 341 -5.63 -0.59 9.42
N ALA A 342 -5.05 0.48 8.93
CA ALA A 342 -3.84 1.08 9.47
C ALA A 342 -4.12 2.45 10.08
N VAL A 343 -3.20 2.95 10.88
CA VAL A 343 -3.24 4.32 11.43
C VAL A 343 -1.89 5.01 11.26
N ALA A 344 -1.96 6.28 10.90
CA ALA A 344 -0.85 7.22 10.97
C ALA A 344 -1.16 8.30 12.01
N THR A 345 -0.13 8.87 12.64
CA THR A 345 -0.29 9.80 13.76
C THR A 345 0.52 11.08 13.55
N SER A 346 0.07 12.18 14.16
CA SER A 346 0.77 13.47 14.11
C SER A 346 2.01 13.54 15.01
N LYS A 347 2.13 12.61 15.95
CA LYS A 347 3.30 12.44 16.84
C LYS A 347 3.80 11.01 16.76
N PRO A 348 5.10 10.75 17.02
CA PRO A 348 5.62 9.39 17.04
C PRO A 348 5.03 8.60 18.21
N MET A 349 4.27 7.53 17.91
CA MET A 349 3.56 6.69 18.87
C MET A 349 4.11 5.25 18.92
N GLY A 350 5.28 5.00 18.32
CA GLY A 350 5.85 3.67 18.19
C GLY A 350 5.37 2.92 16.95
N ARG A 351 5.22 1.60 17.04
CA ARG A 351 4.82 0.73 15.93
C ARG A 351 3.86 -0.34 16.36
N SER A 352 2.95 -0.67 15.47
CA SER A 352 2.04 -1.79 15.64
C SER A 352 2.73 -3.15 15.60
N ALA A 353 2.25 -4.07 16.44
CA ALA A 353 2.57 -5.49 16.36
C ALA A 353 1.63 -6.27 15.42
N VAL A 354 0.53 -5.66 14.96
CA VAL A 354 -0.44 -6.30 14.07
C VAL A 354 0.18 -6.50 12.68
N ARG A 355 0.01 -7.69 12.12
CA ARG A 355 0.48 -8.06 10.79
C ARG A 355 -0.65 -8.69 9.98
N PHE A 356 -0.56 -8.61 8.66
CA PHE A 356 -1.37 -9.45 7.80
C PHE A 356 -1.10 -10.94 8.07
N PRO A 357 -2.10 -11.82 7.89
CA PRO A 357 -1.88 -13.25 7.97
C PRO A 357 -0.81 -13.65 6.96
N LYS A 358 0.03 -14.61 7.34
CA LYS A 358 1.03 -15.14 6.41
C LYS A 358 0.29 -15.65 5.17
N MET A 359 0.71 -15.21 3.99
CA MET A 359 0.21 -15.80 2.76
C MET A 359 0.56 -17.28 2.82
N GLU A 360 -0.43 -18.16 2.68
CA GLU A 360 -0.15 -19.53 2.32
C GLU A 360 0.55 -19.50 0.96
N THR A 361 1.85 -19.47 1.03
CA THR A 361 2.64 -19.49 -0.18
C THR A 361 2.45 -20.87 -0.82
N LYS A 362 1.71 -20.94 -1.91
CA LYS A 362 2.08 -21.84 -3.01
C LYS A 362 3.51 -21.47 -3.46
N ASN A 363 4.15 -20.54 -2.79
CA ASN A 363 5.46 -20.00 -3.09
C ASN A 363 6.52 -20.96 -2.58
N ARG A 364 7.13 -21.46 -3.47
CA ARG A 364 8.26 -22.30 -3.50
C ARG A 364 9.49 -21.64 -2.90
N ARG A 365 9.53 -20.31 -2.85
CA ARG A 365 10.49 -19.48 -2.10
C ARG A 365 9.87 -18.96 -0.81
N ILE A 366 10.62 -19.05 0.27
CA ILE A 366 10.31 -18.39 1.53
C ILE A 366 11.09 -17.09 1.52
N LEU A 367 10.40 -15.95 1.55
CA LEU A 367 11.03 -14.63 1.64
C LEU A 367 10.78 -14.07 3.04
N THR A 368 11.85 -13.77 3.75
CA THR A 368 11.81 -13.13 5.06
C THR A 368 12.56 -11.82 4.96
N GLU A 369 11.84 -10.70 5.03
CA GLU A 369 12.46 -9.39 5.07
C GLU A 369 13.11 -9.15 6.42
N LEU A 370 14.37 -8.73 6.42
CA LEU A 370 15.16 -8.44 7.60
C LEU A 370 15.43 -6.93 7.73
N ASN A 371 14.45 -6.09 7.43
CA ASN A 371 14.64 -4.64 7.35
C ASN A 371 14.35 -3.89 8.65
N GLU A 372 13.66 -4.50 9.60
CA GLU A 372 13.26 -3.86 10.86
C GLU A 372 14.21 -4.24 12.01
N ASP A 373 14.18 -3.47 13.09
CA ASP A 373 14.80 -3.77 14.40
C ASP A 373 16.31 -4.07 14.35
N TRP A 374 17.05 -3.28 13.63
CA TRP A 374 18.51 -3.30 13.66
C TRP A 374 19.06 -2.38 14.75
N LYS A 375 20.21 -2.74 15.27
CA LYS A 375 21.06 -1.84 16.08
C LYS A 375 22.33 -1.52 15.31
N THR A 376 22.77 -0.25 15.35
CA THR A 376 23.95 0.19 14.65
C THR A 376 24.74 1.19 15.46
N TRP A 377 26.07 1.22 15.27
CA TRP A 377 26.99 2.19 15.82
C TRP A 377 28.19 2.37 14.90
N LEU A 378 28.87 3.52 14.99
CA LEU A 378 30.12 3.76 14.31
C LEU A 378 31.29 3.18 15.12
N ILE A 379 32.26 2.55 14.43
CA ILE A 379 33.52 2.10 14.98
C ILE A 379 34.58 3.20 14.81
N ASP A 380 34.67 3.73 13.60
CA ASP A 380 35.54 4.83 13.21
C ASP A 380 34.88 5.69 12.13
N HIS A 381 35.41 6.89 11.90
CA HIS A 381 34.94 7.80 10.87
C HIS A 381 35.94 8.93 10.59
N SER A 382 35.82 9.53 9.39
CA SER A 382 36.72 10.60 8.90
C SER A 382 36.31 12.02 9.31
N GLN A 383 35.08 12.22 9.82
CA GLN A 383 34.56 13.55 10.14
C GLN A 383 34.56 13.78 11.67
N PRO A 384 34.70 15.02 12.14
CA PRO A 384 34.57 15.34 13.56
C PRO A 384 33.11 15.08 13.99
N VAL A 385 32.90 14.01 14.70
CA VAL A 385 31.60 13.58 15.22
C VAL A 385 31.60 13.74 16.73
N ASN A 386 30.43 13.97 17.29
CA ASN A 386 30.28 13.87 18.74
C ASN A 386 30.57 12.42 19.15
N THR A 387 31.69 12.26 19.87
CA THR A 387 32.29 10.96 20.24
C THR A 387 31.39 10.05 21.08
N ASN A 388 30.27 10.56 21.58
CA ASN A 388 29.28 9.76 22.34
C ASN A 388 28.54 8.72 21.52
N SER A 389 28.63 8.74 20.17
CA SER A 389 27.96 7.81 19.27
C SER A 389 28.79 6.59 18.83
N LEU A 390 30.05 6.48 19.32
CA LEU A 390 31.04 5.53 18.79
C LEU A 390 31.15 4.22 19.55
N GLN A 391 30.30 3.94 20.52
CA GLN A 391 30.44 2.73 21.34
C GLN A 391 29.22 1.86 21.23
N ARG A 392 29.42 0.55 21.36
CA ARG A 392 28.34 -0.43 21.41
C ARG A 392 27.26 -0.06 22.44
N ASP A 393 27.63 0.56 23.52
CA ASP A 393 26.72 1.04 24.58
C ASP A 393 25.83 2.21 24.13
N ASN A 394 26.20 2.90 23.04
CA ASN A 394 25.46 3.98 22.40
C ASN A 394 24.82 3.56 21.08
N ALA A 395 24.61 2.25 20.86
CA ALA A 395 23.97 1.75 19.66
C ALA A 395 22.56 2.34 19.51
N ILE A 396 22.26 2.81 18.31
CA ILE A 396 20.92 3.30 17.96
C ILE A 396 20.11 2.21 17.30
N ASN A 397 18.79 2.24 17.52
CA ASN A 397 17.87 1.39 16.78
C ASN A 397 17.59 2.03 15.42
N CYS A 398 17.65 1.22 14.38
CA CYS A 398 17.36 1.68 13.03
C CYS A 398 16.60 0.65 12.20
N GLN A 399 16.08 1.12 11.08
CA GLN A 399 15.47 0.30 10.04
C GLN A 399 16.28 0.45 8.76
N LEU A 400 16.26 -0.59 7.94
CA LEU A 400 16.81 -0.51 6.60
C LEU A 400 15.74 -0.06 5.58
N PRO A 401 16.13 0.71 4.59
CA PRO A 401 17.45 1.29 4.31
C PRO A 401 17.94 2.27 5.36
N HIS A 402 19.22 2.24 5.69
CA HIS A 402 19.87 3.14 6.66
C HIS A 402 21.25 3.54 6.18
N ASN A 403 21.64 4.80 6.39
CA ASN A 403 23.01 5.25 6.18
C ASN A 403 23.41 6.29 7.23
N TRP A 404 24.70 6.32 7.54
CA TRP A 404 25.26 7.21 8.54
C TRP A 404 25.47 8.63 8.03
N ASP A 405 25.50 8.85 6.70
CA ASP A 405 25.64 10.18 6.12
C ASP A 405 24.44 11.08 6.44
N ASP A 406 23.25 10.54 6.65
CA ASP A 406 22.06 11.30 7.02
C ASP A 406 22.19 12.06 8.34
N TYR A 407 23.02 11.57 9.26
CA TYR A 407 23.23 12.23 10.56
C TYR A 407 24.23 13.38 10.50
N TYR A 408 25.05 13.45 9.45
CA TYR A 408 26.14 14.41 9.33
C TYR A 408 25.91 15.46 8.24
N GLY A 409 24.76 15.44 7.62
CA GLY A 409 24.35 16.48 6.70
C GLY A 409 25.22 16.58 5.45
N TYR A 410 25.54 15.46 4.84
CA TYR A 410 26.34 15.36 3.62
C TYR A 410 26.10 16.47 2.60
N ARG A 411 24.84 16.83 2.37
CA ARG A 411 24.46 17.87 1.39
C ARG A 411 24.59 19.29 1.93
N GLN A 412 24.80 19.46 3.22
CA GLN A 412 24.80 20.78 3.87
C GLN A 412 26.19 21.34 4.13
N LEU A 413 27.20 20.51 4.32
CA LEU A 413 28.48 20.94 4.86
C LEU A 413 29.64 20.89 3.88
N THR A 414 29.83 19.83 3.15
CA THR A 414 30.93 19.64 2.21
C THR A 414 30.55 18.60 1.15
N HIS A 415 31.18 18.65 0.00
CA HIS A 415 31.14 17.52 -0.90
C HIS A 415 31.93 16.37 -0.30
N GLY A 416 31.30 15.24 -0.13
CA GLY A 416 31.94 14.04 0.37
C GLY A 416 31.01 13.17 1.20
N ASN A 417 31.32 11.89 1.24
CA ASN A 417 30.65 10.91 2.05
C ASN A 417 31.37 10.78 3.40
N LEU A 418 30.68 10.26 4.39
CA LEU A 418 31.32 9.82 5.61
C LEU A 418 32.14 8.56 5.32
N HIS A 419 33.48 8.68 5.48
CA HIS A 419 34.36 7.51 5.45
C HIS A 419 34.50 6.94 6.85
N GLY A 420 34.52 5.62 6.96
CA GLY A 420 34.62 4.95 8.24
C GLY A 420 34.04 3.55 8.23
N THR A 421 33.74 3.07 9.43
CA THR A 421 33.23 1.72 9.67
C THR A 421 32.05 1.77 10.62
N ALA A 422 30.97 1.12 10.23
CA ALA A 422 29.76 0.97 11.03
C ALA A 422 29.45 -0.50 11.29
N MET A 423 29.01 -0.82 12.51
CA MET A 423 28.45 -2.14 12.84
C MET A 423 26.94 -2.08 12.78
N TYR A 424 26.38 -3.15 12.27
CA TYR A 424 24.95 -3.45 12.27
C TYR A 424 24.73 -4.82 12.87
N VAL A 425 23.81 -4.94 13.80
CA VAL A 425 23.44 -6.22 14.41
C VAL A 425 21.93 -6.40 14.41
N LYS A 426 21.53 -7.62 14.18
CA LYS A 426 20.12 -8.01 14.19
C LYS A 426 19.93 -9.40 14.80
N ASP A 427 19.06 -9.47 15.80
CA ASP A 427 18.49 -10.71 16.26
C ASP A 427 17.15 -10.94 15.58
N PHE A 428 16.91 -12.14 15.08
CA PHE A 428 15.66 -12.50 14.43
C PHE A 428 15.29 -13.96 14.71
N THR A 429 13.98 -14.23 14.69
CA THR A 429 13.44 -15.57 14.86
C THR A 429 12.92 -16.10 13.53
N LEU A 430 13.28 -17.33 13.18
CA LEU A 430 12.81 -18.00 11.98
C LEU A 430 11.84 -19.13 12.36
N ASP A 431 10.54 -18.81 12.36
CA ASP A 431 9.48 -19.75 12.74
C ASP A 431 9.11 -20.71 11.60
N ASN A 432 9.30 -20.28 10.35
CA ASN A 432 8.95 -21.01 9.13
C ASN A 432 10.15 -21.78 8.53
N TYR A 433 11.16 -22.09 9.34
CA TYR A 433 12.33 -22.85 8.89
C TYR A 433 11.93 -24.22 8.35
N GLN A 434 12.47 -24.57 7.19
CA GLN A 434 12.28 -25.88 6.55
C GLN A 434 13.65 -26.49 6.26
N SER A 435 14.00 -27.56 6.94
CA SER A 435 15.32 -28.24 6.85
C SER A 435 15.69 -28.78 5.45
N ARG A 436 14.71 -28.91 4.54
CA ARG A 436 14.91 -29.35 3.16
C ARG A 436 15.19 -28.20 2.18
N LYS A 437 15.11 -26.95 2.65
CA LYS A 437 15.37 -25.79 1.83
C LYS A 437 16.81 -25.31 1.99
N ARG A 438 17.32 -24.69 0.96
CA ARG A 438 18.53 -23.89 1.03
C ARG A 438 18.18 -22.44 1.29
N TYR A 439 18.98 -21.76 2.09
CA TYR A 439 18.75 -20.40 2.53
C TYR A 439 19.85 -19.47 2.07
N PHE A 440 19.45 -18.37 1.46
CA PHE A 440 20.34 -17.34 0.92
C PHE A 440 20.06 -16.01 1.57
N LEU A 441 21.10 -15.36 2.08
CA LEU A 441 21.03 -14.01 2.59
C LEU A 441 21.41 -13.04 1.46
N ARG A 442 20.47 -12.16 1.10
CA ARG A 442 20.64 -11.19 0.02
C ARG A 442 20.69 -9.78 0.58
N PHE A 443 21.81 -9.10 0.33
CA PHE A 443 22.00 -7.68 0.57
C PHE A 443 21.91 -6.93 -0.75
N GLU A 444 21.01 -6.01 -0.90
CA GLU A 444 20.81 -5.26 -2.14
C GLU A 444 21.76 -4.06 -2.28
N GLY A 445 22.39 -3.63 -1.20
CA GLY A 445 23.42 -2.59 -1.19
C GLY A 445 23.97 -2.33 0.19
N VAL A 446 25.30 -2.35 0.29
CA VAL A 446 26.05 -1.97 1.50
C VAL A 446 27.25 -1.14 1.07
N GLY A 447 27.41 0.01 1.63
CA GLY A 447 28.47 0.92 1.19
C GLY A 447 29.69 0.91 2.11
N THR A 448 30.83 0.46 1.60
CA THR A 448 31.15 -0.10 0.24
C THR A 448 31.45 -1.59 0.35
N TYR A 449 32.04 -1.99 1.47
CA TYR A 449 32.34 -3.37 1.80
C TYR A 449 31.47 -3.86 2.93
N ALA A 450 31.09 -5.12 2.88
CA ALA A 450 30.36 -5.81 3.94
C ALA A 450 31.17 -7.01 4.44
N THR A 451 31.48 -7.06 5.73
CA THR A 451 31.90 -8.28 6.41
C THR A 451 30.71 -8.85 7.17
N ILE A 452 30.35 -10.10 6.91
CA ILE A 452 29.10 -10.69 7.39
C ILE A 452 29.39 -11.90 8.25
N GLN A 453 28.73 -11.93 9.43
CA GLN A 453 28.73 -13.08 10.33
C GLN A 453 27.29 -13.46 10.68
N LEU A 454 26.98 -14.75 10.62
CA LEU A 454 25.68 -15.30 11.04
C LEU A 454 25.91 -16.39 12.06
N ASN A 455 25.35 -16.24 13.26
CA ASN A 455 25.49 -17.20 14.36
C ASN A 455 26.95 -17.56 14.70
N GLY A 456 27.88 -16.60 14.53
CA GLY A 456 29.31 -16.76 14.77
C GLY A 456 30.09 -17.37 13.59
N GLN A 457 29.43 -17.77 12.50
CA GLN A 457 30.10 -18.19 11.28
C GLN A 457 30.42 -16.98 10.42
N ASP A 458 31.69 -16.84 10.02
CA ASP A 458 32.19 -15.76 9.17
C ASP A 458 31.98 -16.12 7.70
N PHE A 459 31.35 -15.21 6.94
CA PHE A 459 31.14 -15.30 5.50
C PHE A 459 32.13 -14.41 4.71
N GLY A 460 33.07 -13.76 5.38
CA GLY A 460 34.10 -12.94 4.78
C GLY A 460 33.69 -11.50 4.46
N ARG A 461 34.64 -10.77 3.88
CA ARG A 461 34.50 -9.37 3.46
C ARG A 461 34.25 -9.30 1.95
N HIS A 462 33.16 -8.65 1.55
CA HIS A 462 32.72 -8.55 0.18
C HIS A 462 32.63 -7.12 -0.31
N PRO A 463 33.09 -6.82 -1.54
CA PRO A 463 32.82 -5.56 -2.20
C PRO A 463 31.39 -5.55 -2.73
N VAL A 464 30.49 -4.87 -2.02
CA VAL A 464 29.05 -4.81 -2.36
C VAL A 464 28.73 -3.53 -3.11
N GLY A 465 29.00 -2.38 -2.49
CA GLY A 465 28.63 -1.10 -3.07
C GLY A 465 27.15 -1.06 -3.43
N ARG A 466 26.86 -0.70 -4.67
CA ARG A 466 25.51 -0.63 -5.22
C ARG A 466 25.03 -1.93 -5.88
N THR A 467 25.84 -2.96 -5.86
CA THR A 467 25.49 -4.28 -6.39
C THR A 467 24.87 -5.16 -5.31
N THR A 468 24.21 -6.21 -5.72
CA THR A 468 23.59 -7.16 -4.78
C THR A 468 24.59 -8.26 -4.43
N LEU A 469 24.73 -8.53 -3.13
CA LEU A 469 25.44 -9.69 -2.61
C LEU A 469 24.44 -10.76 -2.18
N THR A 470 24.66 -12.01 -2.61
CA THR A 470 23.88 -13.17 -2.17
C THR A 470 24.83 -14.23 -1.60
N LEU A 471 24.58 -14.65 -0.36
CA LEU A 471 25.37 -15.64 0.37
C LEU A 471 24.52 -16.86 0.70
N ASP A 472 25.03 -18.06 0.41
CA ASP A 472 24.42 -19.29 0.91
C ASP A 472 24.73 -19.44 2.41
N VAL A 473 23.71 -19.29 3.23
CA VAL A 473 23.82 -19.34 4.69
C VAL A 473 23.16 -20.58 5.31
N THR A 474 22.84 -21.56 4.46
CA THR A 474 22.08 -22.77 4.86
C THR A 474 22.64 -23.44 6.10
N ASP A 475 23.98 -23.63 6.13
CA ASP A 475 24.63 -24.38 7.20
C ASP A 475 24.80 -23.56 8.51
N ALA A 476 24.73 -22.26 8.42
CA ALA A 476 24.82 -21.35 9.59
C ALA A 476 23.47 -21.02 10.23
N LEU A 477 22.39 -21.16 9.44
CA LEU A 477 21.04 -20.75 9.86
C LEU A 477 20.42 -21.79 10.79
N ARG A 478 19.64 -21.34 11.78
CA ARG A 478 18.98 -22.19 12.77
C ARG A 478 17.46 -21.96 12.76
N GLN A 479 16.72 -22.99 13.08
CA GLN A 479 15.33 -22.83 13.49
C GLN A 479 15.28 -22.03 14.79
N GLY A 480 14.36 -21.07 14.90
CA GLY A 480 14.26 -20.18 16.05
C GLY A 480 15.24 -19.00 15.97
N SER A 481 15.93 -18.70 17.04
CA SER A 481 16.78 -17.51 17.21
C SER A 481 18.04 -17.55 16.36
N ASN A 482 18.29 -16.44 15.65
CA ASN A 482 19.48 -16.21 14.83
C ASN A 482 20.05 -14.82 15.14
N HIS A 483 21.37 -14.70 15.06
CA HIS A 483 22.13 -13.46 15.27
C HIS A 483 22.96 -13.13 14.05
N LEU A 484 22.68 -11.97 13.44
CA LEU A 484 23.35 -11.48 12.23
C LEU A 484 24.15 -10.22 12.56
N GLU A 485 25.44 -10.25 12.22
CA GLU A 485 26.33 -9.09 12.31
C GLU A 485 26.82 -8.68 10.91
N VAL A 486 26.79 -7.39 10.63
CA VAL A 486 27.30 -6.80 9.39
C VAL A 486 28.19 -5.63 9.73
N LYS A 487 29.47 -5.73 9.36
CA LYS A 487 30.39 -4.61 9.40
C LYS A 487 30.41 -3.94 8.02
N ALA A 488 29.89 -2.73 7.92
CA ALA A 488 29.89 -1.91 6.73
C ALA A 488 31.10 -0.97 6.76
N GLU A 489 31.93 -0.98 5.71
CA GLU A 489 33.13 -0.17 5.60
C GLU A 489 33.07 0.71 4.37
N HIS A 490 33.29 2.01 4.53
CA HIS A 490 33.43 2.97 3.44
C HIS A 490 34.80 3.66 3.54
N PRO A 491 35.88 3.07 2.99
CA PRO A 491 37.22 3.66 3.07
C PRO A 491 37.37 4.87 2.14
N GLU A 492 38.31 5.77 2.45
CA GLU A 492 38.65 6.90 1.59
C GLU A 492 39.18 6.46 0.22
N MET A 493 39.93 5.37 0.17
CA MET A 493 40.47 4.80 -1.06
C MET A 493 39.99 3.37 -1.27
N ILE A 494 39.52 3.11 -2.48
CA ILE A 494 39.05 1.79 -2.93
C ILE A 494 40.07 1.27 -3.94
N ALA A 495 41.01 0.46 -3.50
CA ALA A 495 42.11 -0.02 -4.35
C ALA A 495 41.84 -1.37 -5.01
N ASP A 496 40.92 -2.16 -4.47
CA ASP A 496 40.62 -3.52 -4.88
C ASP A 496 39.35 -3.67 -5.75
N MET A 497 38.77 -2.53 -6.17
CA MET A 497 37.69 -2.47 -7.16
C MET A 497 38.15 -1.68 -8.39
N PRO A 498 38.73 -2.34 -9.39
CA PRO A 498 39.34 -1.65 -10.56
C PRO A 498 38.33 -0.90 -11.44
N TRP A 499 37.05 -1.18 -11.31
CA TRP A 499 35.99 -0.43 -11.98
C TRP A 499 35.63 0.89 -11.30
N VAL A 500 36.09 1.12 -10.09
CA VAL A 500 35.96 2.43 -9.41
C VAL A 500 37.05 3.34 -9.95
N CYS A 501 36.66 4.40 -10.62
CA CYS A 501 37.55 5.32 -11.31
C CYS A 501 38.62 5.88 -10.38
N GLY A 502 39.88 5.59 -10.67
CA GLY A 502 41.02 6.07 -9.89
C GLY A 502 41.15 5.48 -8.48
N GLY A 503 40.34 4.47 -8.12
CA GLY A 503 40.36 3.83 -6.81
C GLY A 503 39.80 4.70 -5.66
N CYS A 504 39.19 5.84 -5.95
CA CYS A 504 38.56 6.70 -4.98
C CYS A 504 37.07 6.45 -4.87
N SER A 505 36.49 6.65 -3.73
CA SER A 505 35.07 6.81 -3.62
C SER A 505 34.66 8.12 -4.30
N SER A 506 33.49 8.16 -4.88
CA SER A 506 33.00 9.21 -5.77
C SER A 506 32.83 10.61 -5.20
N GLU A 507 33.56 10.97 -4.15
CA GLU A 507 33.53 12.31 -3.54
C GLU A 507 33.89 13.42 -4.49
N TRP A 508 34.76 13.11 -5.42
CA TRP A 508 35.22 14.06 -6.43
C TRP A 508 34.32 14.14 -7.64
N GLY A 509 33.15 13.52 -7.58
CA GLY A 509 32.01 13.86 -8.41
C GLY A 509 32.00 13.33 -9.82
N PHE A 510 32.81 12.33 -10.16
CA PHE A 510 32.98 12.07 -11.57
C PHE A 510 32.15 10.98 -12.22
N SER A 511 31.62 9.98 -11.56
CA SER A 511 30.86 8.99 -12.33
C SER A 511 29.96 8.05 -11.55
N GLU A 512 30.32 7.64 -10.37
CA GLU A 512 29.58 6.60 -9.67
C GLU A 512 28.55 7.13 -8.68
N GLY A 513 28.55 8.43 -8.43
CA GLY A 513 27.76 9.06 -7.39
C GLY A 513 28.18 8.61 -5.99
N SER A 514 27.65 9.23 -4.96
CA SER A 514 28.05 8.94 -3.60
C SER A 514 27.69 7.51 -3.17
N GLN A 515 28.60 6.90 -2.39
CA GLN A 515 28.40 5.62 -1.74
C GLN A 515 28.16 5.87 -0.25
N PRO A 516 26.92 5.72 0.26
CA PRO A 516 26.65 5.99 1.66
C PRO A 516 27.27 4.93 2.56
N LEU A 517 27.76 5.34 3.74
CA LEU A 517 28.23 4.41 4.77
C LEU A 517 27.02 3.75 5.43
N GLY A 518 26.82 2.47 5.21
CA GLY A 518 25.75 1.71 5.85
C GLY A 518 25.07 0.69 4.94
N ILE A 519 24.02 0.07 5.46
CA ILE A 519 23.14 -0.85 4.70
C ILE A 519 22.01 -0.01 4.09
N PHE A 520 22.25 0.54 2.91
CA PHE A 520 21.38 1.55 2.31
C PHE A 520 20.32 0.98 1.36
N ARG A 521 20.18 -0.36 1.28
CA ARG A 521 19.14 -1.09 0.57
C ARG A 521 18.66 -2.28 1.40
N PRO A 522 17.51 -2.88 1.04
CA PRO A 522 16.93 -3.98 1.79
C PRO A 522 17.82 -5.20 1.97
N VAL A 523 17.57 -5.95 3.04
CA VAL A 523 18.14 -7.27 3.33
C VAL A 523 17.02 -8.29 3.39
N VAL A 524 17.16 -9.39 2.64
CA VAL A 524 16.17 -10.46 2.53
C VAL A 524 16.82 -11.81 2.75
N LEU A 525 16.19 -12.66 3.53
CA LEU A 525 16.53 -14.08 3.65
C LEU A 525 15.59 -14.88 2.74
N GLU A 526 16.16 -15.59 1.76
CA GLU A 526 15.43 -16.41 0.79
C GLU A 526 15.61 -17.91 1.09
N GLY A 527 14.52 -18.63 1.38
CA GLY A 527 14.49 -20.10 1.43
C GLY A 527 14.00 -20.65 0.09
N THR A 528 14.82 -21.46 -0.60
CA THR A 528 14.50 -22.01 -1.93
C THR A 528 14.62 -23.53 -1.96
N ASP A 529 14.22 -24.16 -3.07
CA ASP A 529 14.59 -25.54 -3.38
C ASP A 529 16.10 -25.65 -3.67
N GLU A 530 16.64 -26.85 -3.70
CA GLU A 530 18.04 -27.10 -4.07
C GLU A 530 18.37 -26.66 -5.51
N ILE A 531 17.39 -26.70 -6.40
CA ILE A 531 17.51 -26.14 -7.74
C ILE A 531 16.69 -24.87 -7.81
N ARG A 532 17.35 -23.76 -8.10
CA ARG A 532 16.73 -22.44 -8.11
C ARG A 532 17.07 -21.65 -9.37
N ILE A 533 16.24 -20.66 -9.64
CA ILE A 533 16.61 -19.57 -10.53
C ILE A 533 17.54 -18.63 -9.76
N GLU A 534 18.70 -18.32 -10.34
CA GLU A 534 19.70 -17.47 -9.70
C GLU A 534 19.22 -16.02 -9.53
N PRO A 535 19.81 -15.25 -8.61
CA PRO A 535 19.53 -13.83 -8.48
C PRO A 535 19.79 -13.11 -9.79
N PHE A 536 18.81 -12.29 -10.24
CA PHE A 536 18.83 -11.64 -11.56
C PHE A 536 18.96 -12.62 -12.76
N GLY A 537 18.73 -13.90 -12.53
CA GLY A 537 18.89 -14.96 -13.53
C GLY A 537 17.76 -15.02 -14.56
N VAL A 538 16.79 -14.12 -14.53
CA VAL A 538 15.77 -13.97 -15.58
C VAL A 538 16.07 -12.71 -16.37
N HIS A 539 16.51 -12.89 -17.60
CA HIS A 539 16.70 -11.81 -18.56
C HIS A 539 15.67 -11.93 -19.67
N ILE A 540 14.81 -10.90 -19.83
CA ILE A 540 13.78 -10.85 -20.86
C ILE A 540 13.96 -9.59 -21.70
N TRP A 541 13.92 -9.75 -23.04
CA TRP A 541 14.00 -8.63 -24.00
C TRP A 541 13.22 -8.94 -25.26
N ASN A 542 12.99 -7.94 -26.09
CA ASN A 542 12.40 -8.09 -27.42
C ASN A 542 13.39 -7.69 -28.52
N ASP A 543 13.14 -8.15 -29.74
CA ASP A 543 13.91 -7.73 -30.92
C ASP A 543 13.61 -6.28 -31.31
N GLU A 544 14.39 -5.74 -32.25
CA GLU A 544 14.29 -4.37 -32.75
C GLU A 544 12.93 -4.06 -33.42
N LYS A 545 12.19 -5.09 -33.82
CA LYS A 545 10.88 -4.96 -34.47
C LYS A 545 9.72 -5.16 -33.50
N ALA A 546 10.03 -5.43 -32.22
CA ALA A 546 9.05 -5.82 -31.20
C ALA A 546 8.16 -7.02 -31.61
N ALA A 547 8.67 -7.89 -32.47
CA ALA A 547 7.94 -9.04 -33.01
C ALA A 547 8.25 -10.36 -32.27
N ASN A 548 9.40 -10.45 -31.61
CA ASN A 548 9.81 -11.62 -30.84
C ASN A 548 10.27 -11.20 -29.44
N VAL A 549 9.94 -12.03 -28.48
CA VAL A 549 10.40 -11.91 -27.09
C VAL A 549 11.31 -13.07 -26.76
N PHE A 550 12.46 -12.77 -26.18
CA PHE A 550 13.50 -13.70 -25.77
C PHE A 550 13.56 -13.76 -24.26
N VAL A 551 13.81 -14.93 -23.71
CA VAL A 551 13.96 -15.14 -22.27
C VAL A 551 15.14 -16.06 -22.02
N ASP A 552 16.14 -15.58 -21.29
CA ASP A 552 17.19 -16.36 -20.68
C ASP A 552 16.86 -16.61 -19.22
N THR A 553 16.90 -17.87 -18.79
CA THR A 553 16.67 -18.25 -17.40
C THR A 553 17.89 -19.01 -16.89
N GLU A 554 18.59 -18.41 -15.92
CA GLU A 554 19.78 -18.98 -15.30
C GLU A 554 19.36 -19.83 -14.10
N VAL A 555 19.68 -21.12 -14.16
CA VAL A 555 19.29 -22.10 -13.13
C VAL A 555 20.53 -22.81 -12.61
N LYS A 556 20.57 -23.06 -11.29
CA LYS A 556 21.67 -23.73 -10.61
C LYS A 556 21.18 -24.83 -9.70
N ASN A 557 21.93 -25.95 -9.71
CA ASN A 557 21.74 -27.08 -8.82
C ASN A 557 22.69 -26.98 -7.62
N TYR A 558 22.17 -26.65 -6.45
CA TYR A 558 22.91 -26.66 -5.17
C TYR A 558 22.82 -28.00 -4.43
N GLY A 559 22.08 -28.96 -4.99
CA GLY A 559 21.94 -30.31 -4.46
C GLY A 559 23.17 -31.18 -4.70
N LYS A 560 23.08 -32.43 -4.22
CA LYS A 560 24.15 -33.43 -4.29
C LYS A 560 23.94 -34.47 -5.40
N THR A 561 22.82 -34.42 -6.11
CA THR A 561 22.41 -35.36 -7.16
C THR A 561 22.22 -34.67 -8.50
N THR A 562 22.47 -35.38 -9.60
CA THR A 562 22.11 -34.90 -10.93
C THR A 562 20.60 -34.98 -11.11
N GLU A 563 19.99 -33.88 -11.51
CA GLU A 563 18.55 -33.74 -11.63
C GLU A 563 18.14 -33.22 -13.01
N THR A 564 17.03 -33.75 -13.54
CA THR A 564 16.40 -33.22 -14.74
C THR A 564 15.18 -32.42 -14.35
N ILE A 565 15.13 -31.15 -14.78
CA ILE A 565 14.06 -30.21 -14.52
C ILE A 565 13.45 -29.68 -15.82
N GLU A 566 12.26 -29.10 -15.73
CA GLU A 566 11.68 -28.32 -16.83
C GLU A 566 11.65 -26.83 -16.43
N VAL A 567 12.28 -25.99 -17.27
CA VAL A 567 12.18 -24.53 -17.16
C VAL A 567 11.01 -24.05 -17.98
N VAL A 568 10.05 -23.38 -17.34
CA VAL A 568 8.84 -22.87 -17.97
C VAL A 568 8.78 -21.36 -17.85
N ASN A 569 8.65 -20.67 -18.98
CA ASN A 569 8.41 -19.24 -19.06
C ASN A 569 7.02 -18.96 -19.62
N LYS A 570 6.18 -18.27 -18.84
CA LYS A 570 4.82 -17.89 -19.21
C LYS A 570 4.70 -16.38 -19.20
N LEU A 571 4.45 -15.77 -20.36
CA LEU A 571 4.14 -14.33 -20.48
C LEU A 571 2.64 -14.14 -20.47
N SER A 572 2.17 -13.21 -19.66
CA SER A 572 0.76 -12.79 -19.61
C SER A 572 0.66 -11.28 -19.80
N ASN A 573 -0.44 -10.83 -20.41
CA ASN A 573 -0.76 -9.40 -20.51
C ASN A 573 -1.24 -8.81 -19.17
N ALA A 574 -1.57 -7.51 -19.14
CA ALA A 574 -2.04 -6.84 -17.94
C ALA A 574 -3.33 -7.42 -17.35
N ASP A 575 -4.19 -8.01 -18.19
CA ASP A 575 -5.45 -8.66 -17.80
C ASP A 575 -5.25 -10.12 -17.33
N GLY A 576 -3.98 -10.59 -17.29
CA GLY A 576 -3.66 -11.97 -16.90
C GLY A 576 -3.84 -13.00 -18.02
N LYS A 577 -4.22 -12.60 -19.25
CA LYS A 577 -4.35 -13.49 -20.40
C LYS A 577 -2.97 -13.93 -20.88
N GLN A 578 -2.79 -15.23 -21.08
CA GLN A 578 -1.55 -15.81 -21.57
C GLN A 578 -1.25 -15.34 -23.00
N VAL A 579 -0.05 -14.80 -23.19
CA VAL A 579 0.53 -14.45 -24.51
C VAL A 579 1.28 -15.64 -25.07
N PHE A 580 2.20 -16.21 -24.30
CA PHE A 580 2.88 -17.46 -24.64
C PHE A 580 3.22 -18.30 -23.41
N ARG A 581 3.50 -19.57 -23.62
CA ARG A 581 4.12 -20.48 -22.64
C ARG A 581 5.20 -21.30 -23.33
N LEU A 582 6.42 -21.20 -22.84
CA LEU A 582 7.59 -21.92 -23.30
C LEU A 582 8.05 -22.91 -22.23
N ALA A 583 8.47 -24.09 -22.63
CA ALA A 583 8.95 -25.12 -21.71
C ALA A 583 10.18 -25.84 -22.31
N ARG A 584 11.23 -26.06 -21.52
CA ARG A 584 12.42 -26.75 -21.92
C ARG A 584 12.97 -27.59 -20.76
N LYS A 585 13.22 -28.87 -21.03
CA LYS A 585 13.90 -29.76 -20.10
C LYS A 585 15.41 -29.55 -20.13
N VAL A 586 16.03 -29.58 -18.96
CA VAL A 586 17.48 -29.45 -18.78
C VAL A 586 17.93 -30.34 -17.62
N THR A 587 19.08 -30.99 -17.79
CA THR A 587 19.73 -31.81 -16.75
C THR A 587 20.90 -31.04 -16.17
N LEU A 588 20.99 -30.99 -14.85
CA LEU A 588 22.00 -30.27 -14.08
C LEU A 588 22.71 -31.22 -13.12
N ALA A 589 24.01 -31.30 -13.24
CA ALA A 589 24.88 -31.98 -12.26
C ALA A 589 24.97 -31.19 -10.97
N PRO A 590 25.42 -31.78 -9.84
CA PRO A 590 25.69 -31.06 -8.61
C PRO A 590 26.61 -29.84 -8.83
N GLY A 591 26.20 -28.67 -8.36
CA GLY A 591 26.92 -27.40 -8.51
C GLY A 591 26.84 -26.77 -9.91
N GLU A 592 26.25 -27.44 -10.88
CA GLU A 592 26.15 -26.92 -12.25
C GLU A 592 25.15 -25.83 -12.41
N MET A 593 25.50 -24.78 -13.16
CA MET A 593 24.66 -23.68 -13.57
C MET A 593 24.48 -23.70 -15.09
N LYS A 594 23.26 -23.49 -15.56
CA LYS A 594 22.93 -23.38 -16.98
C LYS A 594 22.02 -22.22 -17.30
N VAL A 595 22.25 -21.58 -18.45
CA VAL A 595 21.34 -20.59 -19.03
C VAL A 595 20.40 -21.28 -20.01
N VAL A 596 19.11 -21.27 -19.70
CA VAL A 596 18.08 -21.84 -20.58
C VAL A 596 17.51 -20.75 -21.47
N ARG A 597 17.82 -20.75 -22.74
CA ARG A 597 17.38 -19.74 -23.72
C ARG A 597 16.14 -20.20 -24.45
N GLN A 598 15.14 -19.32 -24.46
CA GLN A 598 13.83 -19.53 -25.10
C GLN A 598 13.39 -18.26 -25.80
N HIS A 599 12.54 -18.37 -26.82
CA HIS A 599 11.93 -17.23 -27.49
C HIS A 599 10.56 -17.59 -28.06
N SER A 600 9.73 -16.57 -28.29
CA SER A 600 8.43 -16.70 -28.92
C SER A 600 8.10 -15.44 -29.72
N PRO A 601 7.45 -15.57 -30.90
CA PRO A 601 6.82 -14.44 -31.54
C PRO A 601 5.68 -13.91 -30.66
N VAL A 602 5.44 -12.60 -30.75
CA VAL A 602 4.31 -11.91 -30.08
C VAL A 602 3.58 -11.11 -31.15
N GLU A 603 2.29 -11.43 -31.33
CA GLU A 603 1.44 -10.77 -32.32
C GLU A 603 0.82 -9.51 -31.71
N ASN A 604 0.93 -8.40 -32.43
CA ASN A 604 0.33 -7.10 -32.06
C ASN A 604 0.58 -6.70 -30.58
N PRO A 605 1.85 -6.61 -30.15
CA PRO A 605 2.14 -6.26 -28.76
C PRO A 605 1.71 -4.84 -28.45
N VAL A 606 1.19 -4.63 -27.22
CA VAL A 606 1.02 -3.29 -26.67
C VAL A 606 2.40 -2.81 -26.23
N LEU A 607 2.88 -1.72 -26.85
CA LEU A 607 4.19 -1.17 -26.57
C LEU A 607 4.18 -0.31 -25.31
N TRP A 608 5.24 -0.43 -24.52
CA TRP A 608 5.51 0.45 -23.40
C TRP A 608 5.98 1.82 -23.92
N SER A 609 5.37 2.88 -23.41
CA SER A 609 5.84 4.26 -23.64
C SER A 609 5.68 5.09 -22.35
N THR A 610 6.18 6.32 -22.34
CA THR A 610 5.98 7.26 -21.23
C THR A 610 4.51 7.62 -21.02
N ASP A 611 3.74 7.65 -22.10
CA ASP A 611 2.30 7.98 -22.06
C ASP A 611 1.43 6.75 -21.76
N ASN A 612 1.94 5.55 -22.10
CA ASN A 612 1.30 4.29 -21.82
C ASN A 612 2.34 3.27 -21.29
N PRO A 613 2.65 3.28 -19.99
CA PRO A 613 3.66 2.42 -19.39
C PRO A 613 3.16 0.96 -19.21
N TYR A 614 2.70 0.37 -20.30
CA TYR A 614 2.09 -0.96 -20.30
C TYR A 614 3.10 -2.05 -19.97
N LEU A 615 2.79 -2.91 -19.00
CA LEU A 615 3.64 -4.01 -18.55
C LEU A 615 2.96 -5.36 -18.74
N TYR A 616 3.71 -6.27 -19.33
CA TYR A 616 3.47 -7.71 -19.29
C TYR A 616 4.06 -8.30 -18.01
N LYS A 617 3.63 -9.49 -17.63
CA LYS A 617 4.14 -10.26 -16.51
C LYS A 617 4.70 -11.60 -16.99
N LEU A 618 6.00 -11.80 -16.81
CA LEU A 618 6.65 -13.08 -17.05
C LEU A 618 6.70 -13.88 -15.75
N ALA A 619 6.15 -15.10 -15.76
CA ALA A 619 6.35 -16.08 -14.70
C ALA A 619 7.37 -17.11 -15.19
N SER A 620 8.55 -17.12 -14.56
CA SER A 620 9.63 -18.09 -14.81
C SER A 620 9.60 -19.15 -13.71
N MET A 621 9.44 -20.41 -14.08
CA MET A 621 9.20 -21.51 -13.16
C MET A 621 10.19 -22.66 -13.41
N ILE A 622 10.62 -23.31 -12.33
CA ILE A 622 11.28 -24.62 -12.39
C ILE A 622 10.24 -25.67 -11.99
N LYS A 623 10.10 -26.69 -12.81
CA LYS A 623 9.28 -27.86 -12.51
C LYS A 623 10.16 -29.10 -12.40
N ARG A 624 9.88 -29.88 -11.35
CA ARG A 624 10.38 -31.24 -11.17
C ARG A 624 9.17 -32.17 -11.25
N ASP A 625 9.12 -32.99 -12.28
CA ASP A 625 7.94 -33.75 -12.69
C ASP A 625 6.74 -32.81 -12.93
N THR A 626 5.62 -32.98 -12.26
CA THR A 626 4.45 -32.12 -12.36
C THR A 626 4.46 -30.96 -11.39
N LYS A 627 5.38 -30.98 -10.39
CA LYS A 627 5.42 -29.98 -9.30
C LYS A 627 6.38 -28.84 -9.67
N THR A 628 5.90 -27.61 -9.56
CA THR A 628 6.77 -26.45 -9.64
C THR A 628 7.51 -26.27 -8.32
N THR A 629 8.81 -26.16 -8.32
CA THR A 629 9.67 -26.07 -7.14
C THR A 629 10.25 -24.68 -6.92
N ASP A 630 10.32 -23.86 -7.97
CA ASP A 630 10.74 -22.45 -7.88
C ASP A 630 9.95 -21.60 -8.87
N GLU A 631 9.75 -20.32 -8.55
CA GLU A 631 9.05 -19.37 -9.41
C GLU A 631 9.49 -17.93 -9.13
N ILE A 632 9.75 -17.17 -10.20
CA ILE A 632 10.02 -15.72 -10.16
C ILE A 632 9.07 -15.03 -11.11
N SER A 633 8.57 -13.87 -10.70
CA SER A 633 7.75 -12.99 -11.52
C SER A 633 8.53 -11.74 -11.90
N THR A 634 8.63 -11.48 -13.22
CA THR A 634 9.35 -10.34 -13.77
C THR A 634 8.40 -9.45 -14.58
N PRO A 635 8.26 -8.15 -14.27
CA PRO A 635 7.54 -7.22 -15.11
C PRO A 635 8.34 -6.91 -16.38
N PHE A 636 7.67 -6.77 -17.53
CA PHE A 636 8.32 -6.53 -18.80
C PHE A 636 7.52 -5.57 -19.70
N GLY A 637 8.15 -4.49 -20.15
CA GLY A 637 7.61 -3.58 -21.17
C GLY A 637 8.23 -3.84 -22.52
N ILE A 638 7.43 -4.25 -23.50
CA ILE A 638 7.88 -4.40 -24.89
C ILE A 638 8.07 -3.02 -25.48
N ARG A 639 9.26 -2.69 -25.94
CA ARG A 639 9.60 -1.40 -26.54
C ARG A 639 10.78 -1.51 -27.47
N THR A 640 10.88 -0.56 -28.38
CA THR A 640 12.07 -0.39 -29.23
C THR A 640 12.77 0.92 -28.88
N ILE A 641 14.09 0.91 -28.85
CA ILE A 641 14.91 2.10 -28.66
C ILE A 641 15.92 2.13 -29.78
N SER A 642 16.01 3.25 -30.47
CA SER A 642 17.00 3.44 -31.52
C SER A 642 17.69 4.80 -31.37
N TRP A 643 18.93 4.84 -31.82
CA TRP A 643 19.72 6.07 -31.90
C TRP A 643 20.68 5.98 -33.09
N PRO A 644 20.99 7.11 -33.74
CA PRO A 644 21.91 7.12 -34.87
C PRO A 644 23.31 6.78 -34.38
N VAL A 645 23.89 5.73 -34.97
CA VAL A 645 25.24 5.26 -34.65
C VAL A 645 26.33 6.13 -35.32
N LYS A 646 25.98 6.81 -36.41
CA LYS A 646 26.90 7.66 -37.18
C LYS A 646 26.54 9.14 -36.97
N ARG A 647 27.54 9.92 -36.55
CA ARG A 647 27.38 11.37 -36.32
C ARG A 647 26.90 12.16 -37.54
N ASN A 648 27.10 11.68 -38.75
CA ASN A 648 26.80 12.41 -39.99
C ASN A 648 25.49 12.00 -40.67
N ASP A 649 24.82 10.93 -40.20
CA ASP A 649 23.66 10.35 -40.89
C ASP A 649 22.37 10.44 -40.07
N GLY A 650 22.40 11.03 -38.87
CA GLY A 650 21.29 11.11 -37.97
C GLY A 650 21.11 12.48 -37.35
N ASP A 651 19.94 12.72 -36.80
CA ASP A 651 19.59 13.96 -36.12
C ASP A 651 20.10 14.00 -34.64
N GLY A 652 20.83 13.00 -34.19
CA GLY A 652 21.38 12.90 -32.83
C GLY A 652 20.35 12.60 -31.74
N ARG A 653 19.13 12.20 -32.09
CA ARG A 653 18.03 11.93 -31.15
C ARG A 653 17.92 10.46 -30.82
N PHE A 654 17.41 10.18 -29.64
CA PHE A 654 16.90 8.86 -29.27
C PHE A 654 15.43 8.75 -29.66
N TYR A 655 15.06 7.57 -30.16
CA TYR A 655 13.67 7.27 -30.52
C TYR A 655 13.18 6.10 -29.67
N LEU A 656 11.97 6.26 -29.14
CA LEU A 656 11.24 5.22 -28.43
C LEU A 656 10.02 4.83 -29.28
N ASN A 657 9.99 3.57 -29.72
CA ASN A 657 8.98 2.93 -30.59
C ASN A 657 8.90 3.50 -32.01
#